data_3d97a812cc515c655cad07733fe2ae3c
#
_entry.id   3d97a812cc515c655cad07733fe2ae3c
#
_cell.length_a   1.000
_cell.length_b   1.000
_cell.length_c   1.000
_cell.angle_alpha   90.00
_cell.angle_beta   90.00
_cell.angle_gamma   90.00
#
_symmetry.space_group_name_H-M   'P 1'
#
loop_
_entity.id
_entity.type
_entity.pdbx_description
1 polymer ?
#
loop_
_entity_poly.entity_id
_entity_poly.type
_entity_poly.pdbx_seq_one_letter_code
_entity_poly.pdbx_strand_id
1 'polypeptide(L)'
;AAIDQIGKTAQLKLFLADGTEVMSGNEITDSSFTTDSKNGGYKITIDFSSKGSDAFASATEKAASGTVKSTMKDENGQAVSNTAIVIKLDDEVVSAPSVSEKIASRSCEITRPGGFSEDEASSTSALIRGGALPATLKEISSSVETATIGANALHKSIVAGAIGLGIVMLIMLMAYGALGFIADLALLLYVEVTLWIMAGLGSVLTLPGIAGIILSIGMAVDSNVIIFTRIREEIEKGKSIRVAVDTGFKSALATVVDSQTTTLIAAIVLYLIGTTSVKGFALTLMIGTICSIFTAVFITQLFVTALTDIPALCKMRHFGMHEDGTPRMKWTKHIHFIENRKKYFALSLIVILLGVGCAAFKGFNYGIDFTGGTMIQLEMGQKVDSDEVAKTIEKYDLNPTIVYASDNHSQVVIRTKKALNADQRGQVISTLSKKYNLNKKSVLASEEFGPTVGKELRQNAIKSVIIAALCMLVYIRFRFKTWKYGVAAVGGLLHDVLVTLSMYAIFGFTINNPFIAGILTVVGYSINDTIVIFDRIRENKRFYKRKELIPQINDSINETLSRSIMTSITTLIVMVPLYFMVSSEIREFLIPLIIGVVCGTYSSIFICSPLLYEMKRKESMSRYELQKEKKAKAAKANNSGIVK
;
A
#
# COMPACT_ATOMS: atom_id res chain seq x y z
N ALA A 1 -7.18 7.21 26.05
CA ALA A 1 -6.63 6.66 27.30
C ALA A 1 -5.19 6.14 27.12
N ALA A 2 -4.92 5.04 26.35
CA ALA A 2 -3.55 4.51 26.23
C ALA A 2 -2.56 5.50 25.58
N ILE A 3 -2.97 6.20 24.52
CA ILE A 3 -2.14 7.22 23.84
C ILE A 3 -1.91 8.43 24.76
N ASP A 4 -2.94 8.84 25.52
CA ASP A 4 -2.83 9.92 26.49
C ASP A 4 -1.88 9.57 27.64
N GLN A 5 -1.81 8.27 28.01
CA GLN A 5 -0.88 7.79 29.04
C GLN A 5 0.57 7.67 28.55
N ILE A 6 0.77 7.16 27.32
CA ILE A 6 2.11 7.01 26.73
C ILE A 6 2.69 8.36 26.30
N GLY A 7 1.85 9.26 25.81
CA GLY A 7 2.26 10.61 25.38
C GLY A 7 2.60 11.56 26.53
N LYS A 8 2.13 11.32 27.73
CA LYS A 8 2.48 12.06 28.96
C LYS A 8 3.77 11.50 29.57
N THR A 9 4.87 11.46 28.82
CA THR A 9 6.21 11.22 29.39
C THR A 9 6.72 12.50 30.05
N ALA A 10 6.07 12.84 31.11
CA ALA A 10 6.48 13.90 32.00
C ALA A 10 7.64 13.40 32.87
N GLN A 11 8.57 14.27 33.24
CA GLN A 11 9.64 13.94 34.17
C GLN A 11 9.05 13.73 35.57
N LEU A 12 9.18 12.49 36.05
CA LEU A 12 8.81 12.23 37.45
C LEU A 12 9.87 12.83 38.38
N LYS A 13 9.42 13.58 39.38
CA LYS A 13 10.25 14.15 40.44
C LYS A 13 9.57 14.02 41.78
N LEU A 14 10.35 13.70 42.81
CA LEU A 14 9.90 13.67 44.19
C LEU A 14 10.42 14.89 44.91
N PHE A 15 9.56 15.53 45.72
CA PHE A 15 9.87 16.71 46.49
C PHE A 15 9.50 16.54 47.96
N LEU A 16 10.22 17.21 48.86
CA LEU A 16 9.73 17.46 50.21
C LEU A 16 8.60 18.51 50.17
N ALA A 17 7.82 18.59 51.22
CA ALA A 17 6.71 19.54 51.33
C ALA A 17 7.11 21.03 51.17
N ASP A 18 8.37 21.39 51.37
CA ASP A 18 8.94 22.73 51.19
C ASP A 18 9.38 23.03 49.73
N GLY A 19 9.23 22.05 48.82
CA GLY A 19 9.64 22.20 47.43
C GLY A 19 11.08 21.76 47.13
N THR A 20 11.81 21.22 48.12
CA THR A 20 13.15 20.68 47.92
C THR A 20 13.07 19.40 47.08
N GLU A 21 13.73 19.35 45.93
CA GLU A 21 13.80 18.16 45.08
C GLU A 21 14.62 17.06 45.79
N VAL A 22 14.02 15.87 45.92
CA VAL A 22 14.61 14.69 46.55
C VAL A 22 15.32 13.83 45.52
N MET A 23 14.63 13.51 44.43
CA MET A 23 15.15 12.70 43.31
C MET A 23 14.33 12.90 42.06
N SER A 24 14.94 12.59 40.94
CA SER A 24 14.27 12.48 39.63
C SER A 24 13.87 11.05 39.31
N GLY A 25 13.08 10.85 38.26
CA GLY A 25 12.65 9.54 37.77
C GLY A 25 13.78 8.57 37.40
N ASN A 26 14.98 9.08 37.10
CA ASN A 26 16.17 8.26 36.83
C ASN A 26 16.56 7.31 37.97
N GLU A 27 16.14 7.61 39.20
CA GLU A 27 16.42 6.81 40.38
C GLU A 27 15.31 5.79 40.69
N ILE A 28 14.24 5.76 39.87
CA ILE A 28 13.16 4.78 39.94
C ILE A 28 13.45 3.70 38.92
N THR A 29 13.40 2.43 39.34
CA THR A 29 13.69 1.28 38.46
C THR A 29 12.44 0.64 37.92
N ASP A 30 11.34 0.59 38.70
CA ASP A 30 10.04 0.06 38.26
C ASP A 30 8.91 0.65 39.12
N SER A 31 7.67 0.50 38.63
CA SER A 31 6.45 0.73 39.39
C SER A 31 5.40 -0.31 39.01
N SER A 32 4.74 -0.87 40.03
CA SER A 32 3.70 -1.88 39.87
C SER A 32 2.52 -1.57 40.79
N PHE A 33 1.40 -2.24 40.61
CA PHE A 33 0.24 -2.15 41.51
C PHE A 33 -0.26 -3.55 41.91
N THR A 34 -0.73 -3.65 43.14
CA THR A 34 -1.24 -4.89 43.70
C THR A 34 -2.45 -4.60 44.59
N THR A 35 -3.22 -5.62 44.90
CA THR A 35 -4.36 -5.49 45.84
C THR A 35 -3.89 -5.10 47.23
N ASP A 36 -4.57 -4.13 47.85
CA ASP A 36 -4.30 -3.68 49.21
C ASP A 36 -5.25 -4.40 50.19
N SER A 37 -4.76 -5.46 50.85
CA SER A 37 -5.53 -6.25 51.80
C SER A 37 -5.86 -5.49 53.08
N LYS A 38 -5.15 -4.39 53.39
CA LYS A 38 -5.34 -3.61 54.64
C LYS A 38 -6.36 -2.49 54.47
N ASN A 39 -6.31 -1.79 53.36
CA ASN A 39 -7.15 -0.60 53.12
C ASN A 39 -8.30 -0.90 52.15
N GLY A 40 -8.31 -2.07 51.49
CA GLY A 40 -9.20 -2.43 50.37
C GLY A 40 -8.70 -1.80 49.07
N GLY A 41 -9.20 -2.25 47.93
CA GLY A 41 -8.79 -1.75 46.61
C GLY A 41 -7.36 -2.13 46.23
N TYR A 42 -6.63 -1.20 45.58
CA TYR A 42 -5.26 -1.40 45.10
C TYR A 42 -4.27 -0.41 45.72
N LYS A 43 -3.00 -0.81 45.84
CA LYS A 43 -1.85 0.00 46.22
C LYS A 43 -0.82 0.03 45.08
N ILE A 44 0.00 1.07 45.05
CA ILE A 44 1.06 1.26 44.05
C ILE A 44 2.39 1.04 44.74
N THR A 45 3.27 0.23 44.14
CA THR A 45 4.65 0.00 44.60
C THR A 45 5.60 0.69 43.67
N ILE A 46 6.61 1.38 44.22
CA ILE A 46 7.70 2.05 43.48
C ILE A 46 9.01 1.42 43.94
N ASP A 47 9.81 0.97 42.99
CA ASP A 47 11.13 0.39 43.20
C ASP A 47 12.23 1.38 42.84
N PHE A 48 13.24 1.51 43.72
CA PHE A 48 14.32 2.45 43.60
C PHE A 48 15.66 1.81 43.23
N SER A 49 16.52 2.56 42.56
CA SER A 49 17.94 2.26 42.45
C SER A 49 18.62 2.37 43.85
N SER A 50 19.82 1.85 44.02
CA SER A 50 20.55 2.01 45.29
C SER A 50 20.69 3.47 45.68
N LYS A 51 21.00 4.34 44.73
CA LYS A 51 21.13 5.78 44.96
C LYS A 51 19.79 6.45 45.29
N GLY A 52 18.72 6.02 44.62
CA GLY A 52 17.37 6.47 44.91
C GLY A 52 16.88 6.04 46.29
N SER A 53 17.18 4.81 46.72
CA SER A 53 16.89 4.33 48.06
C SER A 53 17.56 5.18 49.17
N ASP A 54 18.84 5.54 48.99
CA ASP A 54 19.56 6.38 49.95
C ASP A 54 19.00 7.81 50.00
N ALA A 55 18.67 8.40 48.86
CA ALA A 55 18.03 9.69 48.76
C ALA A 55 16.64 9.71 49.41
N PHE A 56 15.83 8.66 49.14
CA PHE A 56 14.50 8.50 49.71
C PHE A 56 14.53 8.29 51.22
N ALA A 57 15.48 7.50 51.75
CA ALA A 57 15.68 7.30 53.17
C ALA A 57 16.00 8.61 53.89
N SER A 58 16.89 9.44 53.33
CA SER A 58 17.24 10.75 53.87
C SER A 58 16.06 11.72 53.81
N ALA A 59 15.26 11.69 52.73
CA ALA A 59 14.10 12.55 52.58
C ALA A 59 12.97 12.18 53.55
N THR A 60 12.69 10.88 53.70
CA THR A 60 11.66 10.39 54.63
C THR A 60 12.03 10.62 56.10
N GLU A 61 13.30 10.54 56.46
CA GLU A 61 13.81 10.94 57.78
C GLU A 61 13.55 12.43 58.08
N LYS A 62 13.84 13.33 57.13
CA LYS A 62 13.55 14.75 57.24
C LYS A 62 12.05 15.05 57.30
N ALA A 63 11.27 14.41 56.44
CA ALA A 63 9.82 14.59 56.41
C ALA A 63 9.16 14.09 57.70
N ALA A 64 9.53 12.89 58.18
CA ALA A 64 9.01 12.32 59.43
C ALA A 64 9.34 13.14 60.70
N SER A 65 10.45 13.90 60.69
CA SER A 65 10.79 14.80 61.78
C SER A 65 9.82 15.98 61.96
N GLY A 66 8.95 16.27 61.01
CA GLY A 66 7.97 17.35 61.00
C GLY A 66 8.60 18.78 60.95
N THR A 67 9.91 18.85 60.75
CA THR A 67 10.64 20.14 60.68
C THR A 67 10.49 20.85 59.33
N VAL A 68 10.02 20.16 58.33
CA VAL A 68 9.79 20.69 56.97
C VAL A 68 8.51 21.54 56.98
N LYS A 69 8.60 22.82 56.58
CA LYS A 69 7.42 23.69 56.45
C LYS A 69 6.82 23.54 55.07
N SER A 70 5.57 23.14 55.01
CA SER A 70 4.87 22.97 53.74
C SER A 70 4.68 24.29 53.00
N THR A 71 5.13 24.35 51.74
CA THR A 71 4.89 25.44 50.80
C THR A 71 4.17 24.95 49.53
N MET A 72 4.02 23.62 49.40
CA MET A 72 3.42 22.99 48.22
C MET A 72 1.92 22.70 48.44
N LYS A 73 1.22 22.54 47.35
CA LYS A 73 -0.20 22.18 47.32
C LYS A 73 -0.38 20.80 46.70
N ASP A 74 -1.43 20.09 47.11
CA ASP A 74 -1.84 18.82 46.54
C ASP A 74 -2.61 19.02 45.21
N GLU A 75 -3.08 17.92 44.63
CA GLU A 75 -3.89 17.89 43.42
C GLU A 75 -5.21 18.68 43.49
N ASN A 76 -5.71 18.91 44.72
CA ASN A 76 -6.93 19.67 45.02
C ASN A 76 -6.65 21.14 45.37
N GLY A 77 -5.38 21.58 45.34
CA GLY A 77 -4.96 22.93 45.69
C GLY A 77 -4.87 23.18 47.17
N GLN A 78 -4.99 22.15 48.04
CA GLN A 78 -4.82 22.25 49.50
C GLN A 78 -3.34 22.14 49.88
N ALA A 79 -2.96 22.78 50.97
CA ALA A 79 -1.57 22.67 51.49
C ALA A 79 -1.29 21.22 51.92
N VAL A 80 -0.19 20.65 51.40
CA VAL A 80 0.23 19.29 51.78
C VAL A 80 0.73 19.24 53.22
N SER A 81 0.67 18.07 53.87
CA SER A 81 1.22 17.88 55.21
C SER A 81 2.72 18.16 55.23
N ASN A 82 3.21 18.70 56.36
CA ASN A 82 4.66 18.90 56.58
C ASN A 82 5.48 17.62 56.50
N THR A 83 4.83 16.47 56.65
CA THR A 83 5.42 15.13 56.55
C THR A 83 5.23 14.48 55.19
N ALA A 84 4.70 15.21 54.19
CA ALA A 84 4.43 14.64 52.88
C ALA A 84 5.68 14.58 52.00
N ILE A 85 5.75 13.54 51.18
CA ILE A 85 6.61 13.47 50.00
C ILE A 85 5.70 13.71 48.78
N VAL A 86 5.95 14.80 48.08
CA VAL A 86 5.15 15.21 46.92
C VAL A 86 5.71 14.57 45.65
N ILE A 87 4.90 13.79 44.96
CA ILE A 87 5.25 13.15 43.69
C ILE A 87 4.66 14.03 42.58
N LYS A 88 5.51 14.60 41.76
CA LYS A 88 5.13 15.40 40.59
C LYS A 88 5.51 14.72 39.30
N LEU A 89 4.64 14.87 38.35
CA LEU A 89 4.88 14.53 36.94
C LEU A 89 4.92 15.86 36.18
N ASP A 90 6.10 16.32 35.76
CA ASP A 90 6.37 17.73 35.37
C ASP A 90 5.95 18.70 36.47
N ASP A 91 4.94 19.53 36.21
CA ASP A 91 4.42 20.51 37.17
C ASP A 91 3.14 20.05 37.89
N GLU A 92 2.57 18.89 37.51
CA GLU A 92 1.31 18.35 38.05
C GLU A 92 1.59 17.41 39.24
N VAL A 93 0.93 17.63 40.37
CA VAL A 93 1.03 16.76 41.54
C VAL A 93 0.19 15.52 41.33
N VAL A 94 0.82 14.34 41.27
CA VAL A 94 0.15 13.04 41.13
C VAL A 94 -0.29 12.47 42.44
N SER A 95 0.52 12.65 43.49
CA SER A 95 0.24 12.19 44.85
C SER A 95 1.12 12.89 45.87
N ALA A 96 0.65 13.01 47.11
CA ALA A 96 1.38 13.61 48.23
C ALA A 96 1.22 12.77 49.52
N PRO A 97 1.70 11.52 49.57
CA PRO A 97 1.58 10.65 50.74
C PRO A 97 2.39 11.19 51.91
N SER A 98 1.83 11.15 53.13
CA SER A 98 2.50 11.49 54.38
C SER A 98 3.34 10.31 54.88
N VAL A 99 4.49 10.63 55.45
CA VAL A 99 5.48 9.67 55.98
C VAL A 99 5.54 9.81 57.51
N SER A 100 5.46 8.68 58.21
CA SER A 100 5.51 8.64 59.69
C SER A 100 6.88 8.28 60.22
N GLU A 101 7.75 7.63 59.43
CA GLU A 101 9.06 7.17 59.86
C GLU A 101 10.05 7.12 58.68
N LYS A 102 11.33 6.98 58.99
CA LYS A 102 12.38 6.80 57.97
C LYS A 102 12.13 5.48 57.22
N ILE A 103 12.06 5.56 55.89
CA ILE A 103 11.91 4.42 55.02
C ILE A 103 13.25 4.11 54.34
N ALA A 104 13.99 3.12 54.89
CA ALA A 104 15.27 2.67 54.34
C ALA A 104 15.03 1.34 53.54
N SER A 105 14.23 1.42 52.49
CA SER A 105 13.89 0.28 51.65
C SER A 105 14.18 0.61 50.18
N ARG A 106 14.43 -0.41 49.36
CA ARG A 106 14.52 -0.29 47.88
C ARG A 106 13.15 -0.15 47.23
N SER A 107 12.07 -0.24 47.99
CA SER A 107 10.74 -0.03 47.48
C SER A 107 9.89 0.73 48.50
N CYS A 108 8.94 1.51 48.02
CA CYS A 108 7.90 2.14 48.84
C CYS A 108 6.51 1.84 48.27
N GLU A 109 5.51 1.93 49.14
CA GLU A 109 4.11 1.72 48.77
C GLU A 109 3.35 3.05 48.92
N ILE A 110 2.57 3.41 47.90
CA ILE A 110 1.59 4.47 47.97
C ILE A 110 0.24 3.86 48.25
N THR A 111 -0.33 4.19 49.41
CA THR A 111 -1.64 3.70 49.84
C THR A 111 -2.53 4.88 50.21
N ARG A 112 -3.85 4.69 50.15
CA ARG A 112 -4.84 5.64 50.67
C ARG A 112 -5.98 4.93 51.34
N PRO A 113 -6.72 5.56 52.28
CA PRO A 113 -7.94 4.96 52.87
C PRO A 113 -8.92 4.58 51.75
N GLY A 114 -9.38 3.31 51.75
CA GLY A 114 -10.25 2.74 50.70
C GLY A 114 -9.51 2.24 49.43
N GLY A 115 -8.17 2.38 49.38
CA GLY A 115 -7.36 1.94 48.26
C GLY A 115 -7.55 2.79 46.98
N PHE A 116 -6.84 2.45 45.95
CA PHE A 116 -7.06 2.96 44.59
C PHE A 116 -8.05 2.06 43.85
N SER A 117 -8.80 2.57 42.89
CA SER A 117 -9.47 1.70 41.93
C SER A 117 -8.41 1.03 41.02
N GLU A 118 -8.74 -0.05 40.35
CA GLU A 118 -7.83 -0.76 39.45
C GLU A 118 -7.34 0.14 38.34
N ASP A 119 -8.24 0.92 37.74
CA ASP A 119 -7.92 1.84 36.65
C ASP A 119 -6.98 2.99 37.11
N GLU A 120 -7.23 3.54 38.31
CA GLU A 120 -6.36 4.59 38.89
C GLU A 120 -4.97 4.03 39.23
N ALA A 121 -4.90 2.87 39.87
CA ALA A 121 -3.63 2.25 40.25
C ALA A 121 -2.80 1.86 39.01
N SER A 122 -3.45 1.29 38.02
CA SER A 122 -2.83 0.93 36.75
C SER A 122 -2.31 2.16 36.01
N SER A 123 -3.14 3.20 35.90
CA SER A 123 -2.77 4.46 35.24
C SER A 123 -1.62 5.16 35.94
N THR A 124 -1.69 5.32 37.27
CA THR A 124 -0.65 6.00 38.04
C THR A 124 0.67 5.22 38.02
N SER A 125 0.63 3.89 38.17
CA SER A 125 1.81 3.04 38.05
C SER A 125 2.45 3.14 36.67
N ALA A 126 1.65 3.15 35.60
CA ALA A 126 2.14 3.33 34.23
C ALA A 126 2.79 4.73 34.01
N LEU A 127 2.19 5.78 34.57
CA LEU A 127 2.74 7.14 34.52
C LEU A 127 4.07 7.24 35.27
N ILE A 128 4.18 6.67 36.47
CA ILE A 128 5.43 6.61 37.25
C ILE A 128 6.52 5.88 36.47
N ARG A 129 6.18 4.73 35.88
CA ARG A 129 7.11 3.95 35.07
C ARG A 129 7.54 4.70 33.81
N GLY A 130 6.62 5.42 33.16
CA GLY A 130 6.90 6.27 32.01
C GLY A 130 7.82 7.44 32.38
N GLY A 131 7.61 8.09 33.52
CA GLY A 131 8.43 9.19 34.03
C GLY A 131 9.81 8.78 34.56
N ALA A 132 10.05 7.47 34.73
CA ALA A 132 11.38 6.92 35.07
C ALA A 132 12.29 6.77 33.84
N LEU A 133 11.82 7.00 32.63
CA LEU A 133 12.63 6.91 31.42
C LEU A 133 13.71 8.00 31.39
N PRO A 134 14.96 7.67 31.03
CA PRO A 134 16.08 8.62 31.02
C PRO A 134 15.99 9.67 29.90
N ALA A 135 15.00 9.56 29.03
CA ALA A 135 14.75 10.47 27.91
C ALA A 135 13.25 10.79 27.79
N THR A 136 12.94 12.03 27.41
CA THR A 136 11.57 12.43 27.08
C THR A 136 11.13 11.79 25.78
N LEU A 137 10.01 11.08 25.79
CA LEU A 137 9.38 10.56 24.58
C LEU A 137 8.57 11.67 23.93
N LYS A 138 8.70 11.79 22.61
CA LYS A 138 7.88 12.70 21.80
C LYS A 138 7.04 11.87 20.83
N GLU A 139 5.73 12.08 20.81
CA GLU A 139 4.85 11.50 19.81
C GLU A 139 5.31 11.99 18.43
N ILE A 140 5.69 11.08 17.55
CA ILE A 140 6.14 11.37 16.19
C ILE A 140 5.12 10.95 15.14
N SER A 141 4.26 10.01 15.48
CA SER A 141 3.13 9.57 14.66
C SER A 141 2.14 8.80 15.52
N SER A 142 0.86 8.98 15.24
CA SER A 142 -0.25 8.28 15.87
C SER A 142 -1.33 7.97 14.83
N SER A 143 -1.89 6.77 14.88
CA SER A 143 -3.03 6.38 14.06
C SER A 143 -4.02 5.60 14.91
N VAL A 144 -5.26 6.04 14.91
CA VAL A 144 -6.38 5.40 15.63
C VAL A 144 -7.51 5.20 14.64
N GLU A 145 -7.95 3.96 14.48
CA GLU A 145 -9.11 3.60 13.68
C GLU A 145 -10.13 2.87 14.56
N THR A 146 -11.41 3.13 14.35
CA THR A 146 -12.46 2.46 15.10
C THR A 146 -12.86 1.13 14.46
N ALA A 147 -13.25 0.16 15.27
CA ALA A 147 -13.75 -1.13 14.80
C ALA A 147 -14.96 -1.01 13.84
N THR A 148 -15.73 0.08 13.96
CA THR A 148 -16.90 0.35 13.10
C THR A 148 -16.48 0.60 11.65
N ILE A 149 -15.37 1.34 11.40
CA ILE A 149 -14.83 1.52 10.04
C ILE A 149 -14.42 0.16 9.47
N GLY A 150 -13.64 -0.61 10.22
CA GLY A 150 -13.16 -1.91 9.77
C GLY A 150 -14.28 -2.87 9.38
N ALA A 151 -15.31 -2.99 10.20
CA ALA A 151 -16.45 -3.87 9.93
C ALA A 151 -17.26 -3.43 8.70
N ASN A 152 -17.54 -2.13 8.55
CA ASN A 152 -18.27 -1.60 7.41
C ASN A 152 -17.46 -1.71 6.10
N ALA A 153 -16.17 -1.41 6.17
CA ALA A 153 -15.28 -1.52 5.01
C ALA A 153 -15.14 -2.98 4.56
N LEU A 154 -14.98 -3.92 5.51
CA LEU A 154 -14.92 -5.36 5.21
C LEU A 154 -16.20 -5.84 4.53
N HIS A 155 -17.38 -5.55 5.09
CA HIS A 155 -18.66 -5.95 4.50
C HIS A 155 -18.85 -5.41 3.08
N LYS A 156 -18.65 -4.10 2.88
CA LYS A 156 -18.73 -3.47 1.56
C LYS A 156 -17.72 -4.06 0.56
N SER A 157 -16.51 -4.33 1.02
CA SER A 157 -15.46 -4.92 0.17
C SER A 157 -15.77 -6.36 -0.23
N ILE A 158 -16.33 -7.17 0.67
CA ILE A 158 -16.77 -8.54 0.35
C ILE A 158 -17.87 -8.49 -0.71
N VAL A 159 -18.88 -7.62 -0.55
CA VAL A 159 -19.97 -7.48 -1.54
C VAL A 159 -19.42 -7.00 -2.90
N ALA A 160 -18.57 -5.96 -2.90
CA ALA A 160 -17.97 -5.45 -4.11
C ALA A 160 -17.05 -6.48 -4.78
N GLY A 161 -16.26 -7.21 -4.00
CA GLY A 161 -15.40 -8.30 -4.48
C GLY A 161 -16.22 -9.44 -5.08
N ALA A 162 -17.32 -9.83 -4.46
CA ALA A 162 -18.22 -10.87 -4.99
C ALA A 162 -18.88 -10.44 -6.30
N ILE A 163 -19.30 -9.17 -6.41
CA ILE A 163 -19.83 -8.61 -7.67
C ILE A 163 -18.76 -8.64 -8.75
N GLY A 164 -17.56 -8.12 -8.46
CA GLY A 164 -16.44 -8.10 -9.40
C GLY A 164 -16.04 -9.51 -9.85
N LEU A 165 -15.92 -10.45 -8.90
CA LEU A 165 -15.65 -11.86 -9.16
C LEU A 165 -16.72 -12.48 -10.05
N GLY A 166 -18.00 -12.27 -9.75
CA GLY A 166 -19.12 -12.79 -10.54
C GLY A 166 -19.12 -12.27 -11.98
N ILE A 167 -18.82 -10.96 -12.17
CA ILE A 167 -18.73 -10.39 -13.53
C ILE A 167 -17.55 -10.99 -14.30
N VAL A 168 -16.38 -11.14 -13.66
CA VAL A 168 -15.20 -11.76 -14.29
C VAL A 168 -15.47 -13.21 -14.66
N MET A 169 -16.09 -14.00 -13.77
CA MET A 169 -16.48 -15.37 -14.07
C MET A 169 -17.42 -15.42 -15.27
N LEU A 170 -18.43 -14.55 -15.33
CA LEU A 170 -19.33 -14.47 -16.48
C LEU A 170 -18.57 -14.18 -17.79
N ILE A 171 -17.63 -13.23 -17.77
CA ILE A 171 -16.80 -12.89 -18.94
C ILE A 171 -15.94 -14.07 -19.36
N MET A 172 -15.29 -14.76 -18.40
CA MET A 172 -14.46 -15.92 -18.69
C MET A 172 -15.27 -17.05 -19.31
N LEU A 173 -16.47 -17.31 -18.76
CA LEU A 173 -17.39 -18.32 -19.32
C LEU A 173 -17.82 -17.95 -20.75
N MET A 174 -18.17 -16.70 -21.00
CA MET A 174 -18.60 -16.22 -22.33
C MET A 174 -17.44 -16.25 -23.35
N ALA A 175 -16.25 -15.80 -22.92
CA ALA A 175 -15.09 -15.70 -23.80
C ALA A 175 -14.45 -17.06 -24.12
N TYR A 176 -14.39 -17.96 -23.12
CA TYR A 176 -13.60 -19.20 -23.22
C TYR A 176 -14.44 -20.49 -23.14
N GLY A 177 -15.75 -20.40 -22.88
CA GLY A 177 -16.63 -21.55 -22.79
C GLY A 177 -16.27 -22.49 -21.64
N ALA A 178 -16.06 -23.77 -21.90
CA ALA A 178 -15.72 -24.75 -20.85
C ALA A 178 -14.33 -24.47 -20.21
N LEU A 179 -13.38 -23.94 -20.98
CA LEU A 179 -12.11 -23.45 -20.40
C LEU A 179 -12.36 -22.32 -19.40
N GLY A 180 -13.29 -21.40 -19.71
CA GLY A 180 -13.71 -20.34 -18.82
C GLY A 180 -14.31 -20.89 -17.52
N PHE A 181 -15.19 -21.88 -17.60
CA PHE A 181 -15.75 -22.55 -16.43
C PHE A 181 -14.67 -23.18 -15.54
N ILE A 182 -13.65 -23.80 -16.15
CA ILE A 182 -12.49 -24.32 -15.40
C ILE A 182 -11.69 -23.21 -14.74
N ALA A 183 -11.48 -22.08 -15.44
CA ALA A 183 -10.81 -20.93 -14.84
C ALA A 183 -11.61 -20.38 -13.64
N ASP A 184 -12.93 -20.34 -13.74
CA ASP A 184 -13.81 -19.90 -12.66
C ASP A 184 -13.70 -20.80 -11.43
N LEU A 185 -13.67 -22.11 -11.63
CA LEU A 185 -13.46 -23.08 -10.55
C LEU A 185 -12.06 -22.94 -9.92
N ALA A 186 -11.03 -22.77 -10.75
CA ALA A 186 -9.67 -22.53 -10.28
C ALA A 186 -9.55 -21.18 -9.53
N LEU A 187 -10.32 -20.18 -9.95
CA LEU A 187 -10.36 -18.87 -9.30
C LEU A 187 -11.05 -18.92 -7.92
N LEU A 188 -12.11 -19.70 -7.76
CA LEU A 188 -12.73 -19.95 -6.46
C LEU A 188 -11.75 -20.65 -5.50
N LEU A 189 -11.07 -21.69 -5.97
CA LEU A 189 -10.02 -22.37 -5.20
C LEU A 189 -8.84 -21.44 -4.88
N TYR A 190 -8.49 -20.54 -5.80
CA TYR A 190 -7.47 -19.52 -5.56
C TYR A 190 -7.83 -18.62 -4.37
N VAL A 191 -9.07 -18.11 -4.33
CA VAL A 191 -9.55 -17.26 -3.23
C VAL A 191 -9.49 -18.03 -1.91
N GLU A 192 -9.99 -19.27 -1.90
CA GLU A 192 -10.00 -20.13 -0.72
C GLU A 192 -8.57 -20.40 -0.21
N VAL A 193 -7.67 -20.87 -1.07
CA VAL A 193 -6.27 -21.16 -0.71
C VAL A 193 -5.56 -19.90 -0.20
N THR A 194 -5.80 -18.74 -0.82
CA THR A 194 -5.20 -17.47 -0.39
C THR A 194 -5.65 -17.11 1.03
N LEU A 195 -6.95 -17.23 1.33
CA LEU A 195 -7.48 -16.96 2.68
C LEU A 195 -6.95 -17.97 3.70
N TRP A 196 -6.83 -19.25 3.35
CA TRP A 196 -6.26 -20.28 4.23
C TRP A 196 -4.80 -20.02 4.57
N ILE A 197 -4.00 -19.64 3.58
CA ILE A 197 -2.58 -19.29 3.80
C ILE A 197 -2.48 -18.06 4.70
N MET A 198 -3.28 -17.03 4.46
CA MET A 198 -3.30 -15.84 5.31
C MET A 198 -3.67 -16.16 6.75
N ALA A 199 -4.70 -16.98 6.94
CA ALA A 199 -5.13 -17.45 8.27
C ALA A 199 -4.03 -18.28 8.95
N GLY A 200 -3.39 -19.20 8.21
CA GLY A 200 -2.31 -20.05 8.73
C GLY A 200 -1.05 -19.28 9.13
N LEU A 201 -0.78 -18.16 8.45
CA LEU A 201 0.33 -17.25 8.79
C LEU A 201 -0.02 -16.26 9.92
N GLY A 202 -1.26 -16.26 10.42
CA GLY A 202 -1.72 -15.25 11.39
C GLY A 202 -1.68 -13.82 10.83
N SER A 203 -1.81 -13.66 9.52
CA SER A 203 -1.71 -12.35 8.87
C SER A 203 -2.90 -11.48 9.21
N VAL A 204 -2.64 -10.24 9.64
CA VAL A 204 -3.70 -9.26 9.90
C VAL A 204 -4.24 -8.74 8.57
N LEU A 205 -5.56 -8.84 8.38
CA LEU A 205 -6.24 -8.29 7.23
C LEU A 205 -6.44 -6.78 7.42
N THR A 206 -5.58 -5.98 6.81
CA THR A 206 -5.67 -4.51 6.81
C THR A 206 -6.63 -4.02 5.72
N LEU A 207 -7.15 -2.78 5.83
CA LEU A 207 -7.99 -2.17 4.78
C LEU A 207 -7.29 -2.15 3.41
N PRO A 208 -6.02 -1.74 3.30
CA PRO A 208 -5.25 -1.89 2.06
C PRO A 208 -5.04 -3.35 1.65
N GLY A 209 -4.89 -4.26 2.61
CA GLY A 209 -4.75 -5.69 2.34
C GLY A 209 -5.98 -6.28 1.64
N ILE A 210 -7.17 -5.83 1.97
CA ILE A 210 -8.41 -6.19 1.26
C ILE A 210 -8.33 -5.77 -0.21
N ALA A 211 -7.90 -4.53 -0.48
CA ALA A 211 -7.70 -4.06 -1.86
C ALA A 211 -6.66 -4.91 -2.60
N GLY A 212 -5.59 -5.34 -1.92
CA GLY A 212 -4.57 -6.25 -2.44
C GLY A 212 -5.12 -7.62 -2.84
N ILE A 213 -5.97 -8.23 -2.01
CA ILE A 213 -6.64 -9.50 -2.34
C ILE A 213 -7.53 -9.33 -3.57
N ILE A 214 -8.36 -8.31 -3.60
CA ILE A 214 -9.31 -8.08 -4.69
C ILE A 214 -8.57 -7.79 -6.01
N LEU A 215 -7.50 -7.01 -5.96
CA LEU A 215 -6.63 -6.80 -7.13
C LEU A 215 -5.99 -8.12 -7.59
N SER A 216 -5.51 -8.93 -6.66
CA SER A 216 -4.86 -10.19 -6.99
C SER A 216 -5.83 -11.23 -7.61
N ILE A 217 -7.14 -11.15 -7.32
CA ILE A 217 -8.18 -11.91 -8.03
C ILE A 217 -8.18 -11.55 -9.52
N GLY A 218 -8.16 -10.27 -9.87
CA GLY A 218 -8.07 -9.81 -11.26
C GLY A 218 -6.82 -10.33 -11.97
N MET A 219 -5.67 -10.30 -11.29
CA MET A 219 -4.40 -10.79 -11.82
C MET A 219 -4.30 -12.33 -11.90
N ALA A 220 -5.02 -13.06 -11.05
CA ALA A 220 -5.05 -14.53 -11.11
C ALA A 220 -5.73 -15.03 -12.39
N VAL A 221 -6.76 -14.33 -12.84
CA VAL A 221 -7.43 -14.62 -14.13
C VAL A 221 -6.50 -14.43 -15.32
N ASP A 222 -5.60 -13.44 -15.26
CA ASP A 222 -4.65 -13.11 -16.32
C ASP A 222 -3.77 -14.33 -16.69
N SER A 223 -3.31 -15.10 -15.71
CA SER A 223 -2.54 -16.33 -15.93
C SER A 223 -3.33 -17.36 -16.76
N ASN A 224 -4.62 -17.54 -16.48
CA ASN A 224 -5.50 -18.43 -17.23
C ASN A 224 -5.75 -17.91 -18.66
N VAL A 225 -5.94 -16.61 -18.83
CA VAL A 225 -6.08 -15.97 -20.16
C VAL A 225 -4.84 -16.22 -21.02
N ILE A 226 -3.63 -16.14 -20.44
CA ILE A 226 -2.37 -16.44 -21.12
C ILE A 226 -2.36 -17.89 -21.63
N ILE A 227 -2.66 -18.84 -20.74
CA ILE A 227 -2.65 -20.27 -21.04
C ILE A 227 -3.69 -20.60 -22.12
N PHE A 228 -4.92 -20.12 -21.96
CA PHE A 228 -6.01 -20.44 -22.90
C PHE A 228 -5.79 -19.82 -24.28
N THR A 229 -5.20 -18.63 -24.33
CA THR A 229 -4.82 -18.02 -25.60
C THR A 229 -3.78 -18.90 -26.33
N ARG A 230 -2.77 -19.42 -25.62
CA ARG A 230 -1.77 -20.33 -26.20
C ARG A 230 -2.38 -21.66 -26.65
N ILE A 231 -3.31 -22.24 -25.90
CA ILE A 231 -4.04 -23.44 -26.31
C ILE A 231 -4.79 -23.18 -27.62
N ARG A 232 -5.51 -22.07 -27.73
CA ARG A 232 -6.23 -21.67 -28.95
C ARG A 232 -5.30 -21.46 -30.15
N GLU A 233 -4.16 -20.81 -29.94
CA GLU A 233 -3.14 -20.65 -30.99
C GLU A 233 -2.64 -22.01 -31.51
N GLU A 234 -2.49 -23.02 -30.65
CA GLU A 234 -2.07 -24.35 -31.06
C GLU A 234 -3.19 -25.12 -31.79
N ILE A 235 -4.45 -24.89 -31.40
CA ILE A 235 -5.61 -25.41 -32.15
C ILE A 235 -5.70 -24.75 -33.53
N GLU A 236 -5.53 -23.43 -33.63
CA GLU A 236 -5.53 -22.68 -34.90
C GLU A 236 -4.43 -23.14 -35.86
N LYS A 237 -3.30 -23.66 -35.33
CA LYS A 237 -2.24 -24.33 -36.12
C LYS A 237 -2.59 -25.73 -36.59
N GLY A 238 -3.81 -26.23 -36.33
CA GLY A 238 -4.31 -27.56 -36.78
C GLY A 238 -3.95 -28.71 -35.83
N LYS A 239 -3.48 -28.46 -34.61
CA LYS A 239 -3.23 -29.54 -33.64
C LYS A 239 -4.56 -30.08 -33.07
N SER A 240 -4.59 -31.36 -32.74
CA SER A 240 -5.71 -31.91 -31.97
C SER A 240 -5.81 -31.26 -30.60
N ILE A 241 -7.02 -31.15 -30.03
CA ILE A 241 -7.28 -30.46 -28.77
C ILE A 241 -6.35 -30.95 -27.64
N ARG A 242 -6.20 -32.27 -27.51
CA ARG A 242 -5.32 -32.86 -26.46
C ARG A 242 -3.86 -32.44 -26.61
N VAL A 243 -3.33 -32.46 -27.83
CA VAL A 243 -1.96 -32.03 -28.13
C VAL A 243 -1.82 -30.51 -27.96
N ALA A 244 -2.83 -29.74 -28.33
CA ALA A 244 -2.87 -28.30 -28.18
C ALA A 244 -2.88 -27.89 -26.70
N VAL A 245 -3.60 -28.62 -25.86
CA VAL A 245 -3.60 -28.39 -24.39
C VAL A 245 -2.21 -28.61 -23.81
N ASP A 246 -1.57 -29.76 -24.04
CA ASP A 246 -0.23 -30.06 -23.51
C ASP A 246 0.82 -29.04 -24.01
N THR A 247 0.81 -28.76 -25.32
CA THR A 247 1.76 -27.79 -25.91
C THR A 247 1.49 -26.37 -25.45
N GLY A 248 0.21 -25.99 -25.33
CA GLY A 248 -0.23 -24.67 -24.88
C GLY A 248 0.23 -24.39 -23.45
N PHE A 249 0.02 -25.32 -22.52
CA PHE A 249 0.50 -25.19 -21.14
C PHE A 249 2.03 -25.06 -21.08
N LYS A 250 2.77 -25.94 -21.77
CA LYS A 250 4.24 -25.90 -21.80
C LYS A 250 4.77 -24.58 -22.36
N SER A 251 4.14 -24.05 -23.40
CA SER A 251 4.57 -22.79 -24.01
C SER A 251 4.17 -21.54 -23.20
N ALA A 252 3.05 -21.60 -22.47
CA ALA A 252 2.57 -20.51 -21.63
C ALA A 252 3.33 -20.39 -20.31
N LEU A 253 3.84 -21.50 -19.75
CA LEU A 253 4.43 -21.57 -18.41
C LEU A 253 5.49 -20.48 -18.16
N ALA A 254 6.45 -20.34 -19.09
CA ALA A 254 7.51 -19.33 -18.92
C ALA A 254 6.93 -17.91 -18.88
N THR A 255 5.95 -17.60 -19.71
CA THR A 255 5.32 -16.29 -19.77
C THR A 255 4.49 -16.00 -18.51
N VAL A 256 3.77 -16.98 -17.97
CA VAL A 256 3.02 -16.88 -16.71
C VAL A 256 3.96 -16.63 -15.54
N VAL A 257 5.03 -17.41 -15.41
CA VAL A 257 6.02 -17.23 -14.34
C VAL A 257 6.71 -15.86 -14.44
N ASP A 258 7.11 -15.44 -15.64
CA ASP A 258 7.74 -14.14 -15.87
C ASP A 258 6.83 -12.97 -15.45
N SER A 259 5.56 -13.05 -15.83
CA SER A 259 4.53 -12.07 -15.51
C SER A 259 4.37 -11.92 -13.99
N GLN A 260 4.17 -13.03 -13.30
CA GLN A 260 3.96 -13.04 -11.86
C GLN A 260 5.24 -12.67 -11.07
N THR A 261 6.42 -12.99 -11.60
CA THR A 261 7.70 -12.61 -10.99
C THR A 261 7.88 -11.10 -10.95
N THR A 262 7.45 -10.37 -11.98
CA THR A 262 7.54 -8.90 -11.97
C THR A 262 6.63 -8.28 -10.91
N THR A 263 5.43 -8.78 -10.75
CA THR A 263 4.52 -8.36 -9.68
C THR A 263 5.09 -8.69 -8.30
N LEU A 264 5.69 -9.88 -8.15
CA LEU A 264 6.31 -10.29 -6.90
C LEU A 264 7.51 -9.40 -6.52
N ILE A 265 8.36 -9.02 -7.49
CA ILE A 265 9.46 -8.08 -7.26
C ILE A 265 8.93 -6.74 -6.75
N ALA A 266 7.89 -6.18 -7.38
CA ALA A 266 7.28 -4.93 -6.93
C ALA A 266 6.71 -5.04 -5.52
N ALA A 267 6.00 -6.14 -5.22
CA ALA A 267 5.43 -6.40 -3.91
C ALA A 267 6.50 -6.59 -2.81
N ILE A 268 7.61 -7.27 -3.12
CA ILE A 268 8.75 -7.42 -2.20
C ILE A 268 9.38 -6.06 -1.88
N VAL A 269 9.64 -5.23 -2.88
CA VAL A 269 10.19 -3.88 -2.68
C VAL A 269 9.25 -3.05 -1.80
N LEU A 270 7.93 -3.13 -2.08
CA LEU A 270 6.91 -2.46 -1.30
C LEU A 270 6.86 -2.94 0.16
N TYR A 271 6.98 -4.24 0.40
CA TYR A 271 7.00 -4.83 1.73
C TYR A 271 8.23 -4.40 2.55
N LEU A 272 9.41 -4.35 1.92
CA LEU A 272 10.66 -4.00 2.60
C LEU A 272 10.75 -2.53 2.97
N ILE A 273 10.23 -1.63 2.12
CA ILE A 273 10.42 -0.17 2.27
C ILE A 273 9.13 0.53 2.73
N GLY A 274 7.98 -0.09 2.54
CA GLY A 274 6.67 0.48 2.87
C GLY A 274 6.40 0.62 4.36
N THR A 275 5.39 1.44 4.69
CA THR A 275 4.85 1.60 6.05
C THR A 275 3.97 0.42 6.47
N THR A 276 3.56 0.36 7.73
CA THR A 276 2.77 -0.75 8.29
C THR A 276 1.49 -1.05 7.47
N SER A 277 0.71 -0.05 7.11
CA SER A 277 -0.51 -0.21 6.31
C SER A 277 -0.22 -0.71 4.89
N VAL A 278 0.83 -0.17 4.26
CA VAL A 278 1.28 -0.56 2.91
C VAL A 278 1.91 -1.95 2.92
N LYS A 279 2.58 -2.37 4.01
CA LYS A 279 3.10 -3.74 4.17
C LYS A 279 1.99 -4.79 4.15
N GLY A 280 0.83 -4.50 4.77
CA GLY A 280 -0.33 -5.38 4.71
C GLY A 280 -0.82 -5.62 3.28
N PHE A 281 -0.92 -4.55 2.47
CA PHE A 281 -1.22 -4.64 1.04
C PHE A 281 -0.17 -5.47 0.28
N ALA A 282 1.12 -5.19 0.50
CA ALA A 282 2.21 -5.89 -0.17
C ALA A 282 2.22 -7.40 0.17
N LEU A 283 1.98 -7.75 1.43
CA LEU A 283 1.93 -9.14 1.88
C LEU A 283 0.78 -9.90 1.21
N THR A 284 -0.43 -9.32 1.18
CA THR A 284 -1.58 -9.94 0.52
C THR A 284 -1.34 -10.10 -0.98
N LEU A 285 -0.70 -9.11 -1.62
CA LEU A 285 -0.33 -9.18 -3.03
C LEU A 285 0.70 -10.29 -3.30
N MET A 286 1.72 -10.45 -2.44
CA MET A 286 2.72 -11.54 -2.55
C MET A 286 2.06 -12.91 -2.42
N ILE A 287 1.26 -13.12 -1.37
CA ILE A 287 0.56 -14.38 -1.15
C ILE A 287 -0.35 -14.68 -2.34
N GLY A 288 -1.18 -13.71 -2.76
CA GLY A 288 -2.07 -13.86 -3.91
C GLY A 288 -1.32 -14.20 -5.20
N THR A 289 -0.18 -13.53 -5.45
CA THR A 289 0.65 -13.81 -6.64
C THR A 289 1.21 -15.24 -6.63
N ILE A 290 1.70 -15.73 -5.50
CA ILE A 290 2.21 -17.10 -5.37
C ILE A 290 1.07 -18.12 -5.54
N CYS A 291 -0.08 -17.88 -4.91
CA CYS A 291 -1.26 -18.73 -5.05
C CYS A 291 -1.76 -18.76 -6.50
N SER A 292 -1.72 -17.62 -7.22
CA SER A 292 -2.16 -17.56 -8.61
C SER A 292 -1.28 -18.40 -9.55
N ILE A 293 0.05 -18.41 -9.33
CA ILE A 293 0.94 -19.30 -10.07
C ILE A 293 0.55 -20.76 -9.82
N PHE A 294 0.38 -21.13 -8.56
CA PHE A 294 0.02 -22.49 -8.18
C PHE A 294 -1.30 -22.93 -8.81
N THR A 295 -2.34 -22.14 -8.68
CA THR A 295 -3.66 -22.49 -9.20
C THR A 295 -3.70 -22.50 -10.73
N ALA A 296 -3.08 -21.54 -11.41
CA ALA A 296 -3.05 -21.50 -12.86
C ALA A 296 -2.21 -22.64 -13.47
N VAL A 297 -1.06 -22.95 -12.88
CA VAL A 297 -0.15 -23.96 -13.46
C VAL A 297 -0.56 -25.38 -13.10
N PHE A 298 -0.95 -25.64 -11.83
CA PHE A 298 -1.25 -27.01 -11.39
C PHE A 298 -2.73 -27.33 -11.44
N ILE A 299 -3.58 -26.49 -10.84
CA ILE A 299 -5.02 -26.79 -10.70
C ILE A 299 -5.72 -26.65 -12.05
N THR A 300 -5.49 -25.54 -12.77
CA THR A 300 -6.09 -25.34 -14.09
C THR A 300 -5.60 -26.40 -15.07
N GLN A 301 -4.32 -26.78 -15.05
CA GLN A 301 -3.79 -27.84 -15.90
C GLN A 301 -4.47 -29.18 -15.62
N LEU A 302 -4.62 -29.54 -14.34
CA LEU A 302 -5.30 -30.77 -13.93
C LEU A 302 -6.73 -30.82 -14.48
N PHE A 303 -7.50 -29.77 -14.28
CA PHE A 303 -8.90 -29.71 -14.71
C PHE A 303 -9.05 -29.67 -16.23
N VAL A 304 -8.22 -28.90 -16.94
CA VAL A 304 -8.25 -28.85 -18.41
C VAL A 304 -7.86 -30.21 -19.02
N THR A 305 -6.87 -30.90 -18.43
CA THR A 305 -6.48 -32.23 -18.86
C THR A 305 -7.64 -33.22 -18.66
N ALA A 306 -8.24 -33.23 -17.47
CA ALA A 306 -9.42 -34.06 -17.19
C ALA A 306 -10.60 -33.76 -18.13
N LEU A 307 -10.81 -32.48 -18.52
CA LEU A 307 -11.83 -32.12 -19.52
C LEU A 307 -11.58 -32.80 -20.88
N THR A 308 -10.30 -32.90 -21.31
CA THR A 308 -9.94 -33.53 -22.58
C THR A 308 -10.16 -35.04 -22.59
N ASP A 309 -10.26 -35.68 -21.42
CA ASP A 309 -10.53 -37.12 -21.29
C ASP A 309 -12.02 -37.47 -21.49
N ILE A 310 -12.90 -36.45 -21.43
CA ILE A 310 -14.34 -36.61 -21.65
C ILE A 310 -14.66 -36.32 -23.14
N PRO A 311 -14.97 -37.33 -23.99
CA PRO A 311 -15.15 -37.12 -25.43
C PRO A 311 -16.28 -36.14 -25.78
N ALA A 312 -17.33 -36.08 -24.95
CA ALA A 312 -18.46 -35.16 -25.13
C ALA A 312 -18.07 -33.69 -24.99
N LEU A 313 -17.07 -33.38 -24.14
CA LEU A 313 -16.58 -32.04 -23.85
C LEU A 313 -15.35 -31.68 -24.69
N CYS A 314 -14.64 -32.65 -25.27
CA CYS A 314 -13.47 -32.43 -26.10
C CYS A 314 -13.85 -32.00 -27.53
N LYS A 315 -14.66 -30.92 -27.66
CA LYS A 315 -15.08 -30.33 -28.94
C LYS A 315 -14.61 -28.90 -29.07
N MET A 316 -14.29 -28.43 -30.27
CA MET A 316 -13.82 -27.06 -30.57
C MET A 316 -14.69 -25.98 -29.92
N ARG A 317 -16.01 -26.15 -29.99
CA ARG A 317 -16.99 -25.24 -29.40
C ARG A 317 -16.77 -24.98 -27.89
N HIS A 318 -16.36 -26.01 -27.14
CA HIS A 318 -16.14 -25.89 -25.68
C HIS A 318 -14.83 -25.19 -25.35
N PHE A 319 -13.90 -25.10 -26.31
CA PHE A 319 -12.65 -24.35 -26.18
C PHE A 319 -12.77 -22.90 -26.68
N GLY A 320 -14.02 -22.43 -26.92
CA GLY A 320 -14.30 -21.08 -27.41
C GLY A 320 -13.80 -20.85 -28.83
N MET A 321 -13.80 -21.91 -29.64
CA MET A 321 -13.47 -21.92 -31.05
C MET A 321 -14.73 -22.16 -31.90
N HIS A 322 -14.72 -21.74 -33.16
CA HIS A 322 -15.67 -22.18 -34.18
C HIS A 322 -15.27 -23.57 -34.71
N GLU A 323 -16.14 -24.21 -35.42
CA GLU A 323 -15.87 -25.54 -35.99
C GLU A 323 -14.77 -25.52 -37.07
N ASP A 324 -14.55 -24.36 -37.69
CA ASP A 324 -13.46 -24.09 -38.63
C ASP A 324 -12.09 -23.88 -37.97
N GLY A 325 -12.01 -23.98 -36.64
CA GLY A 325 -10.78 -23.77 -35.89
C GLY A 325 -10.41 -22.31 -35.62
N THR A 326 -11.33 -21.36 -35.91
CA THR A 326 -11.09 -19.93 -35.59
C THR A 326 -11.61 -19.56 -34.21
N PRO A 327 -10.90 -18.70 -33.44
CA PRO A 327 -11.38 -18.23 -32.13
C PRO A 327 -12.64 -17.38 -32.24
N ARG A 328 -13.62 -17.57 -31.33
CA ARG A 328 -14.85 -16.77 -31.27
C ARG A 328 -14.60 -15.30 -31.00
N MET A 329 -13.61 -15.00 -30.18
CA MET A 329 -13.18 -13.63 -29.84
C MET A 329 -11.76 -13.43 -30.35
N LYS A 330 -11.61 -12.84 -31.53
CA LYS A 330 -10.33 -12.43 -32.12
C LYS A 330 -10.47 -11.04 -32.69
N TRP A 331 -9.52 -10.17 -32.41
CA TRP A 331 -9.44 -8.87 -33.06
C TRP A 331 -9.04 -9.08 -34.53
N THR A 332 -9.90 -8.71 -35.44
CA THR A 332 -9.72 -9.00 -36.88
C THR A 332 -9.10 -7.83 -37.66
N LYS A 333 -9.18 -6.61 -37.12
CA LYS A 333 -8.62 -5.42 -37.79
C LYS A 333 -7.12 -5.35 -37.56
N HIS A 334 -6.34 -5.33 -38.64
CA HIS A 334 -4.91 -5.11 -38.57
C HIS A 334 -4.62 -3.62 -38.39
N ILE A 335 -3.96 -3.24 -37.29
CA ILE A 335 -3.65 -1.86 -36.94
C ILE A 335 -2.16 -1.60 -37.18
N HIS A 336 -1.85 -0.47 -37.81
CA HIS A 336 -0.50 -0.02 -38.09
C HIS A 336 0.04 0.85 -36.94
N PHE A 337 0.59 0.21 -35.90
CA PHE A 337 1.04 0.87 -34.68
C PHE A 337 2.32 1.69 -34.91
N ILE A 338 3.31 1.09 -35.58
CA ILE A 338 4.64 1.67 -35.72
C ILE A 338 4.64 2.89 -36.64
N GLU A 339 3.83 2.89 -37.68
CA GLU A 339 3.69 4.01 -38.61
C GLU A 339 3.11 5.25 -37.91
N ASN A 340 2.15 5.05 -37.03
CA ASN A 340 1.47 6.12 -36.29
C ASN A 340 2.15 6.52 -34.97
N ARG A 341 3.31 5.94 -34.63
CA ARG A 341 3.98 6.12 -33.32
C ARG A 341 4.20 7.57 -32.89
N LYS A 342 4.44 8.49 -33.87
CA LYS A 342 4.62 9.91 -33.57
C LYS A 342 3.36 10.53 -32.97
N LYS A 343 2.16 10.09 -33.40
CA LYS A 343 0.88 10.56 -32.86
C LYS A 343 0.70 10.10 -31.42
N TYR A 344 1.06 8.85 -31.11
CA TYR A 344 0.95 8.28 -29.76
C TYR A 344 1.94 8.95 -28.79
N PHE A 345 3.20 9.15 -29.23
CA PHE A 345 4.18 9.91 -28.44
C PHE A 345 3.73 11.37 -28.21
N ALA A 346 3.14 12.02 -29.22
CA ALA A 346 2.62 13.37 -29.09
C ALA A 346 1.46 13.44 -28.10
N LEU A 347 0.51 12.49 -28.15
CA LEU A 347 -0.61 12.41 -27.20
C LEU A 347 -0.10 12.26 -25.75
N SER A 348 0.82 11.34 -25.51
CA SER A 348 1.43 11.15 -24.19
C SER A 348 2.16 12.39 -23.71
N LEU A 349 2.92 13.04 -24.60
CA LEU A 349 3.65 14.26 -24.28
C LEU A 349 2.70 15.40 -23.90
N ILE A 350 1.58 15.55 -24.62
CA ILE A 350 0.56 16.56 -24.32
C ILE A 350 -0.01 16.34 -22.91
N VAL A 351 -0.39 15.09 -22.58
CA VAL A 351 -0.92 14.75 -21.24
C VAL A 351 0.11 15.07 -20.15
N ILE A 352 1.36 14.66 -20.36
CA ILE A 352 2.44 14.93 -19.39
C ILE A 352 2.70 16.43 -19.25
N LEU A 353 2.74 17.19 -20.35
CA LEU A 353 2.96 18.64 -20.30
C LEU A 353 1.79 19.38 -19.62
N LEU A 354 0.55 18.95 -19.86
CA LEU A 354 -0.61 19.48 -19.14
C LEU A 354 -0.52 19.20 -17.63
N GLY A 355 -0.12 17.99 -17.25
CA GLY A 355 0.10 17.63 -15.85
C GLY A 355 1.21 18.44 -15.20
N VAL A 356 2.35 18.59 -15.88
CA VAL A 356 3.47 19.43 -15.41
C VAL A 356 3.02 20.89 -15.28
N GLY A 357 2.26 21.41 -16.26
CA GLY A 357 1.68 22.75 -16.18
C GLY A 357 0.76 22.90 -14.94
N CYS A 358 -0.19 21.98 -14.74
CA CYS A 358 -1.04 22.00 -13.56
C CYS A 358 -0.24 21.91 -12.26
N ALA A 359 0.78 21.05 -12.21
CA ALA A 359 1.66 20.93 -11.05
C ALA A 359 2.48 22.21 -10.79
N ALA A 360 2.92 22.91 -11.83
CA ALA A 360 3.65 24.18 -11.70
C ALA A 360 2.76 25.32 -11.19
N PHE A 361 1.49 25.38 -11.64
CA PHE A 361 0.56 26.45 -11.24
C PHE A 361 -0.16 26.20 -9.93
N LYS A 362 -0.63 24.95 -9.67
CA LYS A 362 -1.42 24.60 -8.49
C LYS A 362 -0.63 23.83 -7.42
N GLY A 363 0.54 23.29 -7.78
CA GLY A 363 1.27 22.33 -6.95
C GLY A 363 0.60 20.95 -6.94
N PHE A 364 1.25 20.00 -6.25
CA PHE A 364 0.64 18.70 -5.93
C PHE A 364 -0.09 18.78 -4.59
N ASN A 365 -1.20 18.09 -4.50
CA ASN A 365 -1.92 17.89 -3.25
C ASN A 365 -1.28 16.75 -2.46
N TYR A 366 -0.36 17.08 -1.56
CA TYR A 366 0.30 16.08 -0.70
C TYR A 366 -0.55 15.79 0.54
N GLY A 367 -0.70 14.50 0.86
CA GLY A 367 -1.29 14.04 2.11
C GLY A 367 -0.44 14.36 3.34
N ILE A 368 -1.07 14.26 4.50
CA ILE A 368 -0.39 14.48 5.79
C ILE A 368 0.76 13.51 6.02
N ASP A 369 0.74 12.34 5.41
CA ASP A 369 1.82 11.35 5.40
C ASP A 369 3.15 11.94 4.91
N PHE A 370 3.10 12.91 3.98
CA PHE A 370 4.28 13.52 3.36
C PHE A 370 4.57 14.94 3.82
N THR A 371 3.54 15.68 4.24
CA THR A 371 3.70 17.05 4.74
C THR A 371 3.91 17.12 6.24
N GLY A 372 3.53 16.08 6.94
CA GLY A 372 3.18 16.14 8.35
C GLY A 372 1.80 16.79 8.52
N GLY A 373 1.20 16.62 9.67
CA GLY A 373 -0.10 17.19 10.00
C GLY A 373 -1.03 16.20 10.71
N THR A 374 -2.29 16.59 10.82
CA THR A 374 -3.33 15.81 11.51
C THR A 374 -4.53 15.59 10.60
N MET A 375 -5.10 14.38 10.65
CA MET A 375 -6.38 14.02 10.05
C MET A 375 -7.33 13.55 11.14
N ILE A 376 -8.57 14.05 11.10
CA ILE A 376 -9.65 13.60 11.97
C ILE A 376 -10.87 13.28 11.10
N GLN A 377 -11.36 12.05 11.16
CA GLN A 377 -12.56 11.62 10.46
C GLN A 377 -13.70 11.42 11.45
N LEU A 378 -14.82 12.07 11.18
CA LEU A 378 -15.98 12.07 12.06
C LEU A 378 -17.24 11.64 11.29
N GLU A 379 -18.06 10.81 11.94
CA GLU A 379 -19.45 10.57 11.55
C GLU A 379 -20.34 11.62 12.23
N MET A 380 -20.89 12.53 11.43
CA MET A 380 -21.69 13.64 11.92
C MET A 380 -23.16 13.24 12.18
N GLY A 381 -23.59 12.05 11.72
CA GLY A 381 -24.96 11.55 11.87
C GLY A 381 -26.03 12.32 11.08
N GLN A 382 -25.64 13.44 10.47
CA GLN A 382 -26.48 14.32 9.66
C GLN A 382 -25.67 14.96 8.55
N LYS A 383 -26.33 15.45 7.53
CA LYS A 383 -25.68 16.23 6.48
C LYS A 383 -25.15 17.55 7.06
N VAL A 384 -23.87 17.84 6.85
CA VAL A 384 -23.21 19.06 7.34
C VAL A 384 -22.55 19.82 6.21
N ASP A 385 -22.40 21.13 6.39
CA ASP A 385 -21.68 22.01 5.49
C ASP A 385 -20.21 22.13 5.92
N SER A 386 -19.28 21.99 4.96
CA SER A 386 -17.83 22.08 5.22
C SER A 386 -17.41 23.42 5.79
N ASP A 387 -18.02 24.52 5.31
CA ASP A 387 -17.67 25.86 5.77
C ASP A 387 -18.13 26.09 7.21
N GLU A 388 -19.27 25.49 7.58
CA GLU A 388 -19.76 25.55 8.96
C GLU A 388 -18.88 24.75 9.93
N VAL A 389 -18.40 23.59 9.49
CA VAL A 389 -17.42 22.78 10.24
C VAL A 389 -16.12 23.58 10.40
N ALA A 390 -15.60 24.19 9.32
CA ALA A 390 -14.39 25.00 9.36
C ALA A 390 -14.50 26.17 10.35
N LYS A 391 -15.61 26.94 10.31
CA LYS A 391 -15.90 28.03 11.25
C LYS A 391 -15.94 27.55 12.71
N THR A 392 -16.42 26.33 12.95
CA THR A 392 -16.52 25.79 14.33
C THR A 392 -15.15 25.58 14.97
N ILE A 393 -14.14 25.26 14.17
CA ILE A 393 -12.78 25.01 14.64
C ILE A 393 -11.79 26.13 14.31
N GLU A 394 -12.29 27.27 13.77
CA GLU A 394 -11.47 28.43 13.40
C GLU A 394 -10.60 28.95 14.54
N LYS A 395 -11.11 28.90 15.78
CA LYS A 395 -10.38 29.32 17.00
C LYS A 395 -9.06 28.58 17.23
N TYR A 396 -8.86 27.42 16.59
CA TYR A 396 -7.61 26.66 16.70
C TYR A 396 -6.58 27.03 15.62
N ASP A 397 -6.92 27.95 14.69
CA ASP A 397 -6.06 28.41 13.59
C ASP A 397 -5.44 27.24 12.79
N LEU A 398 -6.26 26.25 12.42
CA LEU A 398 -5.81 25.02 11.79
C LEU A 398 -5.66 25.11 10.28
N ASN A 399 -6.29 26.11 9.63
CA ASN A 399 -6.42 26.21 8.18
C ASN A 399 -6.82 24.86 7.56
N PRO A 400 -7.94 24.25 7.97
CA PRO A 400 -8.26 22.88 7.63
C PRO A 400 -8.74 22.75 6.17
N THR A 401 -8.37 21.65 5.55
CA THR A 401 -9.06 21.15 4.35
C THR A 401 -10.11 20.15 4.80
N ILE A 402 -11.37 20.40 4.46
CA ILE A 402 -12.49 19.55 4.84
C ILE A 402 -13.05 18.89 3.58
N VAL A 403 -13.12 17.55 3.60
CA VAL A 403 -13.67 16.74 2.51
C VAL A 403 -14.71 15.77 3.06
N TYR A 404 -15.69 15.41 2.23
CA TYR A 404 -16.70 14.42 2.61
C TYR A 404 -16.20 13.01 2.26
N ALA A 405 -16.34 12.08 3.22
CA ALA A 405 -16.03 10.67 3.02
C ALA A 405 -17.27 9.83 2.64
N SER A 406 -18.46 10.45 2.64
CA SER A 406 -19.73 9.81 2.27
C SER A 406 -20.52 10.67 1.30
N ASP A 407 -21.28 10.04 0.42
CA ASP A 407 -22.08 10.73 -0.61
C ASP A 407 -23.22 11.56 -0.01
N ASN A 408 -23.71 11.19 1.18
CA ASN A 408 -24.75 11.92 1.92
C ASN A 408 -24.20 13.07 2.78
N HIS A 409 -22.89 13.35 2.71
CA HIS A 409 -22.20 14.39 3.49
C HIS A 409 -22.34 14.23 5.01
N SER A 410 -22.57 13.01 5.50
CA SER A 410 -22.63 12.72 6.93
C SER A 410 -21.27 12.39 7.54
N GLN A 411 -20.28 12.03 6.71
CA GLN A 411 -18.91 11.78 7.17
C GLN A 411 -17.98 12.87 6.66
N VAL A 412 -17.23 13.44 7.58
CA VAL A 412 -16.31 14.55 7.32
C VAL A 412 -14.89 14.16 7.69
N VAL A 413 -13.95 14.42 6.79
CA VAL A 413 -12.51 14.29 7.01
C VAL A 413 -11.91 15.68 7.09
N ILE A 414 -11.37 16.01 8.24
CA ILE A 414 -10.68 17.27 8.55
C ILE A 414 -9.19 17.03 8.47
N ARG A 415 -8.51 17.67 7.55
CA ARG A 415 -7.06 17.57 7.37
C ARG A 415 -6.41 18.92 7.65
N THR A 416 -5.36 18.95 8.45
CA THR A 416 -4.54 20.16 8.71
C THR A 416 -3.07 19.83 8.62
N LYS A 417 -2.25 20.81 8.18
CA LYS A 417 -0.79 20.68 8.15
C LYS A 417 -0.15 20.85 9.54
N LYS A 418 -0.93 21.23 10.55
CA LYS A 418 -0.45 21.31 11.93
C LYS A 418 -0.47 19.91 12.56
N ALA A 419 0.64 19.48 13.12
CA ALA A 419 0.71 18.28 13.94
C ALA A 419 0.10 18.62 15.31
N LEU A 420 -1.06 18.04 15.62
CA LEU A 420 -1.79 18.22 16.86
C LEU A 420 -1.49 17.05 17.79
N ASN A 421 -1.01 17.33 19.00
CA ASN A 421 -0.87 16.30 20.02
C ASN A 421 -2.25 15.76 20.47
N ALA A 422 -2.25 14.70 21.29
CA ALA A 422 -3.47 14.03 21.73
C ALA A 422 -4.47 15.00 22.40
N ASP A 423 -3.99 15.92 23.25
CA ASP A 423 -4.84 16.88 23.95
C ASP A 423 -5.48 17.89 22.99
N GLN A 424 -4.70 18.42 22.06
CA GLN A 424 -5.19 19.36 21.03
C GLN A 424 -6.23 18.69 20.11
N ARG A 425 -5.97 17.44 19.69
CA ARG A 425 -6.96 16.64 18.94
C ARG A 425 -8.24 16.46 19.75
N GLY A 426 -8.10 16.11 21.05
CA GLY A 426 -9.21 15.95 21.97
C GLY A 426 -10.05 17.24 22.10
N GLN A 427 -9.43 18.41 22.17
CA GLN A 427 -10.12 19.70 22.22
C GLN A 427 -10.90 20.01 20.94
N VAL A 428 -10.32 19.75 19.76
CA VAL A 428 -11.00 19.90 18.48
C VAL A 428 -12.22 18.99 18.39
N ILE A 429 -12.03 17.69 18.70
CA ILE A 429 -13.10 16.70 18.71
C ILE A 429 -14.20 17.08 19.70
N SER A 430 -13.86 17.50 20.92
CA SER A 430 -14.82 17.92 21.95
C SER A 430 -15.64 19.13 21.51
N THR A 431 -15.02 20.08 20.82
CA THR A 431 -15.73 21.28 20.29
C THR A 431 -16.75 20.88 19.24
N LEU A 432 -16.38 20.01 18.30
CA LEU A 432 -17.29 19.48 17.28
C LEU A 432 -18.38 18.60 17.91
N SER A 433 -18.02 17.76 18.88
CA SER A 433 -18.96 16.89 19.58
C SER A 433 -20.04 17.68 20.32
N LYS A 434 -19.67 18.80 20.96
CA LYS A 434 -20.65 19.68 21.63
C LYS A 434 -21.61 20.37 20.65
N LYS A 435 -21.10 20.79 19.49
CA LYS A 435 -21.94 21.48 18.49
C LYS A 435 -22.88 20.53 17.75
N TYR A 436 -22.39 19.36 17.35
CA TYR A 436 -23.11 18.41 16.52
C TYR A 436 -23.67 17.21 17.31
N ASN A 437 -23.58 17.25 18.65
CA ASN A 437 -24.06 16.20 19.55
C ASN A 437 -23.48 14.81 19.26
N LEU A 438 -22.14 14.78 18.97
CA LEU A 438 -21.44 13.55 18.62
C LEU A 438 -21.07 12.73 19.89
N ASN A 439 -21.04 11.42 19.75
CA ASN A 439 -20.59 10.52 20.81
C ASN A 439 -19.17 9.99 20.53
N LYS A 440 -18.56 9.24 21.45
CA LYS A 440 -17.22 8.68 21.26
C LYS A 440 -17.10 7.76 20.03
N LYS A 441 -18.18 7.11 19.61
CA LYS A 441 -18.21 6.24 18.42
C LYS A 441 -18.26 7.04 17.11
N SER A 442 -18.58 8.34 17.19
CA SER A 442 -18.60 9.24 16.02
C SER A 442 -17.18 9.60 15.54
N VAL A 443 -16.15 9.42 16.34
CA VAL A 443 -14.76 9.56 15.90
C VAL A 443 -14.38 8.28 15.18
N LEU A 444 -14.29 8.33 13.86
CA LEU A 444 -14.03 7.17 13.02
C LEU A 444 -12.52 6.88 12.92
N ALA A 445 -11.72 7.90 12.59
CA ALA A 445 -10.27 7.81 12.55
C ALA A 445 -9.62 9.11 13.04
N SER A 446 -8.42 8.99 13.59
CA SER A 446 -7.58 10.12 13.96
C SER A 446 -6.12 9.75 13.74
N GLU A 447 -5.45 10.48 12.85
CA GLU A 447 -4.05 10.25 12.47
C GLU A 447 -3.25 11.52 12.65
N GLU A 448 -2.01 11.36 13.08
CA GLU A 448 -1.02 12.43 13.16
C GLU A 448 0.32 11.95 12.64
N PHE A 449 0.95 12.77 11.83
CA PHE A 449 2.30 12.57 11.33
C PHE A 449 3.15 13.81 11.61
N GLY A 450 4.25 13.61 12.34
CA GLY A 450 5.24 14.65 12.52
C GLY A 450 6.00 14.98 11.23
N PRO A 451 6.51 16.21 11.04
CA PRO A 451 7.20 16.63 9.81
C PRO A 451 8.43 15.78 9.46
N THR A 452 9.12 15.25 10.47
CA THR A 452 10.29 14.37 10.28
C THR A 452 9.90 13.05 9.62
N VAL A 453 8.80 12.44 10.09
CA VAL A 453 8.25 11.21 9.54
C VAL A 453 7.81 11.43 8.10
N GLY A 454 7.09 12.53 7.81
CA GLY A 454 6.65 12.86 6.46
C GLY A 454 7.82 13.03 5.47
N LYS A 455 8.93 13.62 5.91
CA LYS A 455 10.16 13.72 5.09
C LYS A 455 10.75 12.33 4.79
N GLU A 456 10.83 11.47 5.78
CA GLU A 456 11.35 10.11 5.65
C GLU A 456 10.48 9.28 4.71
N LEU A 457 9.15 9.31 4.88
CA LEU A 457 8.20 8.60 4.03
C LEU A 457 8.33 9.02 2.56
N ARG A 458 8.45 10.32 2.29
CA ARG A 458 8.67 10.83 0.93
C ARG A 458 9.99 10.33 0.32
N GLN A 459 11.08 10.30 1.09
CA GLN A 459 12.36 9.78 0.62
C GLN A 459 12.27 8.28 0.34
N ASN A 460 11.64 7.53 1.21
CA ASN A 460 11.45 6.09 1.04
C ASN A 460 10.57 5.77 -0.16
N ALA A 461 9.53 6.55 -0.43
CA ALA A 461 8.69 6.46 -1.62
C ALA A 461 9.51 6.59 -2.92
N ILE A 462 10.35 7.63 -3.02
CA ILE A 462 11.21 7.83 -4.19
C ILE A 462 12.23 6.68 -4.36
N LYS A 463 12.87 6.27 -3.24
CA LYS A 463 13.81 5.15 -3.24
C LYS A 463 13.14 3.86 -3.72
N SER A 464 11.92 3.58 -3.26
CA SER A 464 11.17 2.37 -3.64
C SER A 464 10.92 2.29 -5.14
N VAL A 465 10.49 3.40 -5.77
CA VAL A 465 10.24 3.45 -7.22
C VAL A 465 11.54 3.24 -7.99
N ILE A 466 12.64 3.88 -7.58
CA ILE A 466 13.95 3.71 -8.23
C ILE A 466 14.45 2.26 -8.09
N ILE A 467 14.37 1.69 -6.89
CA ILE A 467 14.81 0.31 -6.63
C ILE A 467 13.98 -0.68 -7.43
N ALA A 468 12.64 -0.52 -7.45
CA ALA A 468 11.77 -1.36 -8.26
C ALA A 468 12.13 -1.28 -9.76
N ALA A 469 12.30 -0.07 -10.30
CA ALA A 469 12.70 0.12 -11.70
C ALA A 469 14.05 -0.54 -12.03
N LEU A 470 15.03 -0.45 -11.12
CA LEU A 470 16.35 -1.11 -11.28
C LEU A 470 16.22 -2.63 -11.22
N CYS A 471 15.46 -3.18 -10.26
CA CYS A 471 15.21 -4.62 -10.18
C CYS A 471 14.53 -5.15 -11.45
N MET A 472 13.54 -4.40 -11.98
CA MET A 472 12.87 -4.73 -13.23
C MET A 472 13.83 -4.68 -14.44
N LEU A 473 14.69 -3.66 -14.52
CA LEU A 473 15.70 -3.56 -15.58
C LEU A 473 16.63 -4.78 -15.56
N VAL A 474 17.10 -5.17 -14.38
CA VAL A 474 17.97 -6.35 -14.19
C VAL A 474 17.22 -7.62 -14.60
N TYR A 475 15.98 -7.80 -14.10
CA TYR A 475 15.16 -8.97 -14.44
C TYR A 475 14.95 -9.11 -15.96
N ILE A 476 14.52 -8.04 -16.63
CA ILE A 476 14.27 -8.04 -18.07
C ILE A 476 15.58 -8.27 -18.85
N ARG A 477 16.73 -7.76 -18.36
CA ARG A 477 18.03 -8.00 -18.98
C ARG A 477 18.39 -9.48 -18.96
N PHE A 478 18.15 -10.18 -17.87
CA PHE A 478 18.35 -11.62 -17.79
C PHE A 478 17.40 -12.38 -18.71
N ARG A 479 16.12 -12.01 -18.72
CA ARG A 479 15.07 -12.69 -19.48
C ARG A 479 15.24 -12.58 -20.99
N PHE A 480 15.57 -11.40 -21.52
CA PHE A 480 15.66 -11.11 -22.96
C PHE A 480 17.08 -11.08 -23.52
N LYS A 481 18.10 -11.23 -22.71
CA LYS A 481 19.52 -11.22 -23.11
C LYS A 481 20.00 -9.98 -23.86
N THR A 482 19.12 -8.98 -24.09
CA THR A 482 19.38 -7.74 -24.85
C THR A 482 18.90 -6.54 -24.05
N TRP A 483 19.78 -5.60 -23.75
CA TRP A 483 19.48 -4.40 -22.95
C TRP A 483 18.38 -3.50 -23.54
N LYS A 484 18.18 -3.54 -24.88
CA LYS A 484 17.16 -2.73 -25.56
C LYS A 484 15.74 -3.02 -25.09
N TYR A 485 15.41 -4.27 -24.83
CA TYR A 485 14.12 -4.65 -24.27
C TYR A 485 13.94 -4.07 -22.86
N GLY A 486 14.99 -4.14 -22.03
CA GLY A 486 14.97 -3.57 -20.69
C GLY A 486 14.77 -2.07 -20.67
N VAL A 487 15.54 -1.34 -21.50
CA VAL A 487 15.42 0.12 -21.61
C VAL A 487 14.06 0.53 -22.17
N ALA A 488 13.54 -0.17 -23.17
CA ALA A 488 12.21 0.13 -23.72
C ALA A 488 11.11 -0.09 -22.68
N ALA A 489 11.19 -1.18 -21.88
CA ALA A 489 10.24 -1.45 -20.81
C ALA A 489 10.32 -0.41 -19.70
N VAL A 490 11.52 -0.08 -19.21
CA VAL A 490 11.70 0.98 -18.19
C VAL A 490 11.25 2.35 -18.71
N GLY A 491 11.44 2.63 -20.00
CA GLY A 491 10.88 3.82 -20.65
C GLY A 491 9.36 3.87 -20.59
N GLY A 492 8.68 2.73 -20.77
CA GLY A 492 7.23 2.62 -20.57
C GLY A 492 6.82 2.80 -19.12
N LEU A 493 7.55 2.19 -18.16
CA LEU A 493 7.29 2.41 -16.74
C LEU A 493 7.40 3.89 -16.33
N LEU A 494 8.45 4.56 -16.80
CA LEU A 494 8.62 5.99 -16.54
C LEU A 494 7.45 6.80 -17.10
N HIS A 495 7.02 6.46 -18.32
CA HIS A 495 5.83 7.05 -18.94
C HIS A 495 4.60 6.85 -18.06
N ASP A 496 4.33 5.63 -17.56
CA ASP A 496 3.15 5.31 -16.75
C ASP A 496 3.15 6.07 -15.42
N VAL A 497 4.30 6.16 -14.76
CA VAL A 497 4.47 6.97 -13.55
C VAL A 497 4.22 8.44 -13.83
N LEU A 498 4.78 8.99 -14.92
CA LEU A 498 4.61 10.40 -15.30
C LEU A 498 3.15 10.72 -15.66
N VAL A 499 2.47 9.85 -16.40
CA VAL A 499 1.06 10.04 -16.75
C VAL A 499 0.20 9.95 -15.50
N THR A 500 0.44 8.99 -14.60
CA THR A 500 -0.30 8.88 -13.34
C THR A 500 -0.11 10.13 -12.48
N LEU A 501 1.12 10.63 -12.32
CA LEU A 501 1.41 11.89 -11.63
C LEU A 501 0.71 13.07 -12.31
N SER A 502 0.67 13.10 -13.64
CA SER A 502 -0.03 14.15 -14.40
C SER A 502 -1.53 14.14 -14.13
N MET A 503 -2.16 12.96 -14.09
CA MET A 503 -3.57 12.83 -13.73
C MET A 503 -3.83 13.30 -12.30
N TYR A 504 -2.94 12.99 -11.36
CA TYR A 504 -3.02 13.46 -9.98
C TYR A 504 -2.94 14.99 -9.89
N ALA A 505 -2.06 15.63 -10.66
CA ALA A 505 -1.94 17.08 -10.71
C ALA A 505 -3.18 17.75 -11.35
N ILE A 506 -3.72 17.16 -12.44
CA ILE A 506 -4.88 17.70 -13.16
C ILE A 506 -6.15 17.61 -12.31
N PHE A 507 -6.41 16.44 -11.70
CA PHE A 507 -7.63 16.22 -10.93
C PHE A 507 -7.51 16.60 -9.45
N GLY A 508 -6.32 16.95 -8.97
CA GLY A 508 -6.08 17.35 -7.58
C GLY A 508 -6.15 16.18 -6.58
N PHE A 509 -5.96 14.95 -7.03
CA PHE A 509 -5.92 13.79 -6.14
C PHE A 509 -4.78 13.88 -5.13
N THR A 510 -4.99 13.31 -3.94
CA THR A 510 -4.01 13.37 -2.85
C THR A 510 -2.88 12.36 -3.07
N ILE A 511 -1.63 12.82 -3.05
CA ILE A 511 -0.42 11.97 -3.07
C ILE A 511 -0.09 11.60 -1.62
N ASN A 512 -0.26 10.33 -1.29
CA ASN A 512 -0.14 9.75 0.05
C ASN A 512 0.52 8.36 -0.01
N ASN A 513 0.62 7.65 1.11
CA ASN A 513 1.16 6.28 1.14
C ASN A 513 0.39 5.29 0.24
N PRO A 514 -0.96 5.28 0.20
CA PRO A 514 -1.75 4.54 -0.78
C PRO A 514 -1.34 4.78 -2.23
N PHE A 515 -1.08 6.02 -2.62
CA PHE A 515 -0.60 6.35 -3.97
C PHE A 515 0.72 5.65 -4.30
N ILE A 516 1.69 5.61 -3.36
CA ILE A 516 2.97 4.95 -3.58
C ILE A 516 2.81 3.44 -3.76
N ALA A 517 1.95 2.82 -2.94
CA ALA A 517 1.63 1.41 -3.10
C ALA A 517 1.01 1.13 -4.47
N GLY A 518 0.08 1.98 -4.90
CA GLY A 518 -0.54 1.90 -6.22
C GLY A 518 0.49 2.02 -7.35
N ILE A 519 1.36 3.03 -7.33
CA ILE A 519 2.41 3.23 -8.34
C ILE A 519 3.36 2.02 -8.43
N LEU A 520 3.83 1.50 -7.29
CA LEU A 520 4.72 0.33 -7.29
C LEU A 520 4.04 -0.92 -7.84
N THR A 521 2.76 -1.09 -7.54
CA THR A 521 1.96 -2.19 -8.08
C THR A 521 1.76 -2.03 -9.59
N VAL A 522 1.48 -0.82 -10.06
CA VAL A 522 1.38 -0.48 -11.50
C VAL A 522 2.68 -0.78 -12.21
N VAL A 523 3.83 -0.42 -11.63
CA VAL A 523 5.16 -0.76 -12.16
C VAL A 523 5.31 -2.27 -12.37
N GLY A 524 4.86 -3.10 -11.42
CA GLY A 524 4.87 -4.55 -11.55
C GLY A 524 3.89 -5.07 -12.61
N TYR A 525 2.68 -4.50 -12.65
CA TYR A 525 1.61 -4.94 -13.54
C TYR A 525 1.82 -4.50 -15.00
N SER A 526 2.21 -3.25 -15.25
CA SER A 526 2.43 -2.71 -16.60
C SER A 526 3.51 -3.47 -17.37
N ILE A 527 4.56 -3.94 -16.70
CA ILE A 527 5.59 -4.77 -17.32
C ILE A 527 5.05 -6.10 -17.84
N ASN A 528 4.00 -6.65 -17.22
CA ASN A 528 3.41 -7.91 -17.63
C ASN A 528 3.01 -7.89 -19.11
N ASP A 529 2.18 -6.93 -19.52
CA ASP A 529 1.77 -6.77 -20.92
C ASP A 529 2.97 -6.52 -21.85
N THR A 530 3.93 -5.71 -21.38
CA THR A 530 5.15 -5.42 -22.14
C THR A 530 5.98 -6.69 -22.41
N ILE A 531 6.14 -7.56 -21.40
CA ILE A 531 6.87 -8.84 -21.54
C ILE A 531 6.19 -9.73 -22.59
N VAL A 532 4.87 -9.81 -22.55
CA VAL A 532 4.09 -10.61 -23.49
C VAL A 532 4.30 -10.17 -24.94
N ILE A 533 4.18 -8.86 -25.19
CA ILE A 533 4.38 -8.31 -26.53
C ILE A 533 5.84 -8.51 -26.97
N PHE A 534 6.81 -8.29 -26.06
CA PHE A 534 8.22 -8.48 -26.35
C PHE A 534 8.60 -9.94 -26.61
N ASP A 535 7.96 -10.87 -25.91
CA ASP A 535 8.14 -12.31 -26.15
C ASP A 535 7.61 -12.69 -27.53
N ARG A 536 6.44 -12.18 -27.92
CA ARG A 536 5.88 -12.37 -29.26
C ARG A 536 6.78 -11.74 -30.34
N ILE A 537 7.31 -10.52 -30.14
CA ILE A 537 8.27 -9.91 -31.07
C ILE A 537 9.54 -10.77 -31.20
N ARG A 538 9.97 -11.44 -30.14
CA ARG A 538 11.11 -12.36 -30.15
C ARG A 538 10.77 -13.65 -30.89
N GLU A 539 9.61 -14.23 -30.67
CA GLU A 539 9.11 -15.41 -31.39
C GLU A 539 9.00 -15.15 -32.89
N ASN A 540 8.36 -14.06 -33.28
CA ASN A 540 8.11 -13.72 -34.67
C ASN A 540 9.38 -13.38 -35.45
N LYS A 541 10.49 -13.03 -34.77
CA LYS A 541 11.79 -12.72 -35.41
C LYS A 541 12.26 -13.81 -36.38
N ARG A 542 11.90 -15.07 -36.18
CA ARG A 542 12.27 -16.20 -37.06
C ARG A 542 11.52 -16.22 -38.39
N PHE A 543 10.36 -15.57 -38.47
CA PHE A 543 9.50 -15.56 -39.67
C PHE A 543 9.75 -14.34 -40.55
N TYR A 544 10.45 -13.31 -40.06
CA TYR A 544 10.69 -12.05 -40.74
C TYR A 544 12.16 -11.84 -41.09
N LYS A 545 12.41 -11.26 -42.26
CA LYS A 545 13.76 -10.84 -42.64
C LYS A 545 14.19 -9.65 -41.78
N ARG A 546 15.49 -9.46 -41.64
CA ARG A 546 16.09 -8.39 -40.82
C ARG A 546 15.64 -6.97 -41.20
N LYS A 547 15.18 -6.76 -42.45
CA LYS A 547 14.65 -5.49 -42.95
C LYS A 547 13.18 -5.24 -42.67
N GLU A 548 12.44 -6.29 -42.29
CA GLU A 548 11.00 -6.29 -42.09
C GLU A 548 10.62 -6.06 -40.62
N LEU A 549 11.32 -5.11 -39.96
CA LEU A 549 11.14 -4.82 -38.54
C LEU A 549 9.75 -4.23 -38.24
N ILE A 550 9.19 -3.40 -39.15
CA ILE A 550 7.88 -2.79 -39.00
C ILE A 550 6.77 -3.84 -39.04
N PRO A 551 6.64 -4.67 -40.09
CA PRO A 551 5.66 -5.76 -40.11
C PRO A 551 5.81 -6.69 -38.90
N GLN A 552 7.04 -7.13 -38.58
CA GLN A 552 7.32 -8.00 -37.44
C GLN A 552 6.72 -7.46 -36.14
N ILE A 553 6.92 -6.18 -35.84
CA ILE A 553 6.43 -5.59 -34.58
C ILE A 553 4.93 -5.34 -34.64
N ASN A 554 4.40 -4.84 -35.78
CA ASN A 554 2.96 -4.63 -35.95
C ASN A 554 2.17 -5.94 -35.79
N ASP A 555 2.62 -7.01 -36.45
CA ASP A 555 1.95 -8.31 -36.38
C ASP A 555 2.01 -8.88 -34.96
N SER A 556 3.17 -8.76 -34.30
CA SER A 556 3.32 -9.18 -32.90
C SER A 556 2.37 -8.47 -31.95
N ILE A 557 2.16 -7.16 -32.13
CA ILE A 557 1.21 -6.37 -31.33
C ILE A 557 -0.23 -6.82 -31.65
N ASN A 558 -0.60 -6.93 -32.95
CA ASN A 558 -1.95 -7.34 -33.36
C ASN A 558 -2.31 -8.74 -32.83
N GLU A 559 -1.36 -9.69 -32.86
CA GLU A 559 -1.55 -11.05 -32.36
C GLU A 559 -1.78 -11.10 -30.83
N THR A 560 -1.19 -10.16 -30.07
CA THR A 560 -1.33 -10.10 -28.61
C THR A 560 -2.43 -9.15 -28.14
N LEU A 561 -2.99 -8.34 -29.04
CA LEU A 561 -3.92 -7.23 -28.72
C LEU A 561 -5.17 -7.71 -27.97
N SER A 562 -5.84 -8.74 -28.48
CA SER A 562 -7.05 -9.30 -27.85
C SER A 562 -6.79 -9.75 -26.41
N ARG A 563 -5.63 -10.30 -26.15
CA ARG A 563 -5.20 -10.75 -24.84
C ARG A 563 -4.93 -9.57 -23.91
N SER A 564 -4.11 -8.59 -24.32
CA SER A 564 -3.80 -7.41 -23.50
C SER A 564 -5.05 -6.60 -23.14
N ILE A 565 -6.01 -6.49 -24.05
CA ILE A 565 -7.31 -5.86 -23.77
C ILE A 565 -8.12 -6.71 -22.76
N MET A 566 -8.16 -8.02 -22.93
CA MET A 566 -8.92 -8.90 -22.03
C MET A 566 -8.38 -8.85 -20.60
N THR A 567 -7.06 -8.95 -20.43
CA THR A 567 -6.41 -8.89 -19.10
C THR A 567 -6.65 -7.57 -18.40
N SER A 568 -6.57 -6.46 -19.11
CA SER A 568 -6.86 -5.13 -18.55
C SER A 568 -8.34 -4.97 -18.18
N ILE A 569 -9.26 -5.44 -19.02
CA ILE A 569 -10.70 -5.38 -18.75
C ILE A 569 -11.06 -6.23 -17.53
N THR A 570 -10.55 -7.47 -17.42
CA THR A 570 -10.82 -8.33 -16.27
C THR A 570 -10.34 -7.73 -14.96
N THR A 571 -9.17 -7.09 -14.96
CA THR A 571 -8.62 -6.39 -13.80
C THR A 571 -9.43 -5.14 -13.44
N LEU A 572 -9.80 -4.30 -14.44
CA LEU A 572 -10.60 -3.09 -14.22
C LEU A 572 -12.01 -3.42 -13.71
N ILE A 573 -12.65 -4.47 -14.23
CA ILE A 573 -13.99 -4.88 -13.82
C ILE A 573 -14.06 -5.28 -12.35
N VAL A 574 -12.99 -5.81 -11.79
CA VAL A 574 -12.92 -6.11 -10.35
C VAL A 574 -12.74 -4.82 -9.54
N MET A 575 -11.93 -3.89 -10.03
CA MET A 575 -11.61 -2.65 -9.30
C MET A 575 -12.74 -1.61 -9.35
N VAL A 576 -13.48 -1.51 -10.45
CA VAL A 576 -14.50 -0.47 -10.62
C VAL A 576 -15.67 -0.59 -9.63
N PRO A 577 -16.32 -1.75 -9.43
CA PRO A 577 -17.33 -1.89 -8.38
C PRO A 577 -16.76 -1.58 -6.98
N LEU A 578 -15.53 -2.04 -6.73
CA LEU A 578 -14.86 -1.77 -5.46
C LEU A 578 -14.70 -0.26 -5.23
N TYR A 579 -14.27 0.51 -6.24
CA TYR A 579 -14.11 1.97 -6.15
C TYR A 579 -15.39 2.69 -5.71
N PHE A 580 -16.56 2.27 -6.22
CA PHE A 580 -17.84 2.91 -5.90
C PHE A 580 -18.44 2.46 -4.54
N MET A 581 -18.10 1.27 -4.06
CA MET A 581 -18.76 0.69 -2.88
C MET A 581 -17.96 0.83 -1.58
N VAL A 582 -16.64 1.07 -1.64
CA VAL A 582 -15.77 1.05 -0.46
C VAL A 582 -15.58 2.41 0.20
N SER A 583 -14.93 2.38 1.37
CA SER A 583 -14.53 3.57 2.12
C SER A 583 -13.48 4.41 1.37
N SER A 584 -13.33 5.68 1.80
CA SER A 584 -12.39 6.64 1.22
C SER A 584 -10.94 6.12 1.25
N GLU A 585 -10.55 5.42 2.30
CA GLU A 585 -9.18 4.90 2.48
C GLU A 585 -8.84 3.87 1.38
N ILE A 586 -9.72 2.90 1.13
CA ILE A 586 -9.52 1.90 0.06
C ILE A 586 -9.61 2.56 -1.32
N ARG A 587 -10.49 3.54 -1.48
CA ARG A 587 -10.63 4.30 -2.73
C ARG A 587 -9.33 5.00 -3.13
N GLU A 588 -8.59 5.55 -2.17
CA GLU A 588 -7.28 6.17 -2.40
C GLU A 588 -6.22 5.19 -2.94
N PHE A 589 -6.29 3.89 -2.59
CA PHE A 589 -5.46 2.84 -3.21
C PHE A 589 -5.89 2.51 -4.64
N LEU A 590 -7.20 2.55 -4.93
CA LEU A 590 -7.73 2.12 -6.22
C LEU A 590 -7.49 3.14 -7.34
N ILE A 591 -7.50 4.44 -7.03
CA ILE A 591 -7.31 5.50 -8.03
C ILE A 591 -6.00 5.31 -8.82
N PRO A 592 -4.82 5.21 -8.19
CA PRO A 592 -3.57 5.06 -8.94
C PRO A 592 -3.52 3.70 -9.67
N LEU A 593 -4.16 2.65 -9.14
CA LEU A 593 -4.22 1.34 -9.78
C LEU A 593 -5.07 1.37 -11.05
N ILE A 594 -6.27 1.98 -11.01
CA ILE A 594 -7.16 2.10 -12.17
C ILE A 594 -6.48 2.92 -13.28
N ILE A 595 -5.93 4.09 -12.92
CA ILE A 595 -5.18 4.92 -13.87
C ILE A 595 -4.00 4.14 -14.43
N GLY A 596 -3.25 3.45 -13.57
CA GLY A 596 -2.06 2.72 -13.95
C GLY A 596 -2.31 1.51 -14.84
N VAL A 597 -3.39 0.76 -14.64
CA VAL A 597 -3.76 -0.36 -15.52
C VAL A 597 -4.11 0.15 -16.92
N VAL A 598 -4.89 1.25 -17.02
CA VAL A 598 -5.22 1.88 -18.30
C VAL A 598 -3.96 2.41 -18.99
N CYS A 599 -3.10 3.12 -18.25
CA CYS A 599 -1.84 3.65 -18.78
C CYS A 599 -0.87 2.54 -19.17
N GLY A 600 -0.75 1.47 -18.38
CA GLY A 600 0.14 0.34 -18.65
C GLY A 600 -0.23 -0.44 -19.91
N THR A 601 -1.54 -0.65 -20.13
CA THR A 601 -2.03 -1.25 -21.38
C THR A 601 -1.71 -0.35 -22.58
N TYR A 602 -1.96 0.95 -22.43
CA TYR A 602 -1.61 1.92 -23.48
C TYR A 602 -0.09 1.93 -23.73
N SER A 603 0.73 2.03 -22.70
CA SER A 603 2.17 2.19 -22.84
C SER A 603 2.84 0.95 -23.45
N SER A 604 2.40 -0.26 -23.09
CA SER A 604 2.94 -1.51 -23.64
C SER A 604 2.77 -1.58 -25.16
N ILE A 605 1.61 -1.17 -25.65
CA ILE A 605 1.25 -1.20 -27.07
C ILE A 605 1.86 0.00 -27.81
N PHE A 606 1.63 1.22 -27.31
CA PHE A 606 1.84 2.47 -28.06
C PHE A 606 3.15 3.19 -27.73
N ILE A 607 3.84 2.81 -26.63
CA ILE A 607 5.10 3.44 -26.19
C ILE A 607 6.26 2.44 -26.20
N CYS A 608 6.17 1.33 -25.44
CA CYS A 608 7.28 0.37 -25.29
C CYS A 608 7.68 -0.27 -26.62
N SER A 609 6.70 -0.73 -27.39
CA SER A 609 6.95 -1.41 -28.67
C SER A 609 7.52 -0.46 -29.74
N PRO A 610 6.98 0.77 -29.94
CA PRO A 610 7.59 1.76 -30.80
C PRO A 610 8.98 2.24 -30.32
N LEU A 611 9.20 2.36 -28.99
CA LEU A 611 10.51 2.71 -28.46
C LEU A 611 11.56 1.62 -28.77
N LEU A 612 11.18 0.35 -28.62
CA LEU A 612 12.01 -0.78 -29.02
C LEU A 612 12.33 -0.75 -30.52
N TYR A 613 11.34 -0.39 -31.37
CA TYR A 613 11.54 -0.20 -32.80
C TYR A 613 12.61 0.88 -33.09
N GLU A 614 12.51 2.07 -32.50
CA GLU A 614 13.49 3.15 -32.72
C GLU A 614 14.91 2.75 -32.30
N MET A 615 15.05 2.02 -31.19
CA MET A 615 16.35 1.52 -30.75
C MET A 615 16.92 0.43 -31.68
N LYS A 616 16.08 -0.44 -32.25
CA LYS A 616 16.52 -1.48 -33.19
C LYS A 616 16.79 -0.91 -34.59
N ARG A 617 15.99 0.07 -35.03
CA ARG A 617 16.14 0.73 -36.34
C ARG A 617 17.52 1.37 -36.51
N LYS A 618 17.99 2.11 -35.50
CA LYS A 618 19.32 2.76 -35.53
C LYS A 618 20.45 1.71 -35.74
N GLU A 619 20.37 0.55 -35.13
CA GLU A 619 21.35 -0.52 -35.29
C GLU A 619 21.26 -1.19 -36.67
N SER A 620 20.07 -1.36 -37.20
CA SER A 620 19.83 -1.92 -38.53
C SER A 620 20.35 -1.01 -39.61
N MET A 621 20.15 0.31 -39.48
CA MET A 621 20.68 1.31 -40.46
C MET A 621 22.21 1.41 -40.39
N SER A 622 22.80 1.52 -39.23
CA SER A 622 24.27 1.58 -39.05
C SER A 622 24.96 0.35 -39.64
N ARG A 623 24.42 -0.86 -39.42
CA ARG A 623 24.95 -2.09 -40.02
C ARG A 623 24.74 -2.20 -41.52
N TYR A 624 23.65 -1.66 -42.04
CA TYR A 624 23.40 -1.60 -43.48
C TYR A 624 24.35 -0.65 -44.16
N GLU A 625 24.60 0.51 -43.60
CA GLU A 625 25.59 1.48 -44.10
C GLU A 625 26.99 0.89 -44.07
N LEU A 626 27.39 0.21 -42.99
CA LEU A 626 28.67 -0.51 -42.90
C LEU A 626 28.78 -1.65 -43.92
N GLN A 627 27.71 -2.39 -44.20
CA GLN A 627 27.69 -3.44 -45.22
C GLN A 627 27.74 -2.86 -46.63
N LYS A 628 27.07 -1.72 -46.89
CA LYS A 628 27.12 -0.99 -48.16
C LYS A 628 28.52 -0.47 -48.40
N GLU A 629 29.16 0.06 -47.37
CA GLU A 629 30.54 0.54 -47.45
C GLU A 629 31.54 -0.60 -47.67
N LYS A 630 31.38 -1.75 -47.00
CA LYS A 630 32.19 -2.95 -47.24
C LYS A 630 32.01 -3.49 -48.66
N LYS A 631 30.76 -3.55 -49.18
CA LYS A 631 30.49 -3.96 -50.56
C LYS A 631 31.08 -2.96 -51.58
N ALA A 632 30.98 -1.67 -51.29
CA ALA A 632 31.57 -0.63 -52.16
C ALA A 632 33.11 -0.70 -52.16
N LYS A 633 33.73 -0.97 -51.00
CA LYS A 633 35.18 -1.18 -50.90
C LYS A 633 35.62 -2.48 -51.60
N ALA A 634 34.87 -3.56 -51.49
CA ALA A 634 35.13 -4.82 -52.17
C ALA A 634 34.97 -4.69 -53.72
N ALA A 635 33.94 -3.96 -54.18
CA ALA A 635 33.75 -3.68 -55.61
C ALA A 635 34.87 -2.80 -56.17
N LYS A 636 35.36 -1.79 -55.42
CA LYS A 636 36.53 -0.98 -55.80
C LYS A 636 37.82 -1.79 -55.84
N ALA A 637 38.02 -2.73 -54.89
CA ALA A 637 39.19 -3.61 -54.88
C ALA A 637 39.20 -4.60 -56.05
N ASN A 638 38.03 -5.13 -56.44
CA ASN A 638 37.92 -5.99 -57.64
C ASN A 638 38.13 -5.21 -58.95
N ASN A 639 37.68 -3.96 -59.05
CA ASN A 639 37.93 -3.15 -60.23
C ASN A 639 39.37 -2.66 -60.34
N SER A 640 40.12 -2.51 -59.24
CA SER A 640 41.54 -2.17 -59.26
C SER A 640 42.45 -3.35 -59.52
N GLY A 641 41.95 -4.59 -59.47
CA GLY A 641 42.69 -5.81 -59.82
C GLY A 641 42.60 -6.25 -61.29
N ILE A 642 41.82 -5.53 -62.12
CA ILE A 642 41.62 -5.83 -63.55
C ILE A 642 42.51 -4.94 -64.44
N VAL A 643 43.28 -4.04 -63.83
CA VAL A 643 44.28 -3.20 -64.57
C VAL A 643 45.67 -3.65 -64.13
N LYS A 644 46.08 -4.84 -64.59
CA LYS A 644 47.45 -5.25 -64.77
C LYS A 644 47.53 -6.27 -65.92
#